data_68dcfc2f04cf09d54b43d4f1b86ad889
#
_entry.id   68dcfc2f04cf09d54b43d4f1b86ad889
#
_cell.length_a   1.000
_cell.length_b   1.000
_cell.length_c   1.000
_cell.angle_alpha   90.00
_cell.angle_beta   90.00
_cell.angle_gamma   90.00
#
_symmetry.space_group_name_H-M   'P 1'
#
loop_
_entity.id
_entity.type
_entity.pdbx_description
1 polymer ?
#
loop_
_entity_poly.entity_id
_entity_poly.type
_entity_poly.pdbx_seq_one_letter_code
_entity_poly.pdbx_strand_id
1 'polypeptide(L)'
;MAARDSYRGSQNHSHRSDSSGYSGRQSNSSYSSDRQSRHSSGSGHSSDQSRPSSGSSRSSGQARSSGNYSGSSRGSGQRRFNDEPRESTLNELTSHLHAIDGRSYAAYKAIVGRYRSPLGWVLYIDRIQPDPYAPPTAIRVVLPLALTGADARLTGFTPRLTGADTRPTGTNETLTGANSHLTASPTRAVALRDYLARTLRELLKGQAISIAPAGQEILERSSVNLHETWQDDFSTPAFNAPGPYLELRLRWSLPAFGREIAGRQAARNLNLDLARAIASLDLRESELGAAAWKHCQVAEDHAALQEILVECGWVAFLADGANLARRSGVSQLPLEGGVPLTAPETLAQTVQLPHAGVVRGTAIPAGVTVIAGGGYHGKSTLLNAIARGIYPHIPGDGRELVATVPEAMAVRAADGRAVTGVDLRPFISHLPGRDADPAQFTTANASGSTSQAASIMESLELWGQPAQAALLLDEDTCATNLLIRDQRMRALVSSEREPITPLVDRIRALHRERGISTLIVMGGSGDYLDVADQVLIMDSYRLVDATAQARQVCASQPRVDTSLPDFPLPAQRLPQRPEAKRRGPSRTRALGTQRLVLDRHEVDVADVSGLVDEGQALAVAWALRALLERHFDGRTSLSQALAQVAKRLDDVGLDALGEAHPAFLVRPRLVDVGAAVNRLRSLQVNPG
;
A
#
# COMPACT_ATOMS: atom_id res chain seq x y z
N MET A 1 -21.96 -69.71 -0.32
CA MET A 1 -20.77 -70.37 0.25
C MET A 1 -20.16 -69.33 1.16
N ALA A 2 -20.51 -69.27 2.41
CA ALA A 2 -20.02 -70.02 3.54
C ALA A 2 -18.55 -69.65 3.82
N ALA A 3 -18.06 -69.22 4.94
CA ALA A 3 -18.47 -69.15 6.32
C ALA A 3 -17.49 -68.21 7.02
N ARG A 4 -17.82 -67.35 8.02
CA ARG A 4 -17.82 -67.60 9.48
C ARG A 4 -16.49 -68.19 10.01
N ASP A 5 -15.83 -67.68 11.01
CA ASP A 5 -16.10 -67.42 12.41
C ASP A 5 -14.88 -66.74 13.06
N SER A 6 -14.99 -65.72 13.86
CA SER A 6 -15.18 -65.61 15.33
C SER A 6 -14.01 -66.08 16.22
N TYR A 7 -13.58 -65.25 17.19
CA TYR A 7 -13.50 -65.39 18.65
C TYR A 7 -12.46 -64.41 19.25
N ARG A 8 -12.86 -63.48 20.08
CA ARG A 8 -12.81 -63.39 21.56
C ARG A 8 -11.39 -63.62 22.12
N GLY A 9 -10.87 -62.80 22.95
CA GLY A 9 -11.25 -62.25 24.25
C GLY A 9 -9.99 -61.93 25.04
N SER A 10 -10.07 -60.98 25.79
CA SER A 10 -10.08 -60.77 27.26
C SER A 10 -8.75 -60.49 27.93
N GLN A 11 -8.75 -59.35 28.58
CA GLN A 11 -8.61 -59.08 30.04
C GLN A 11 -7.22 -58.80 30.61
N ASN A 12 -7.12 -57.58 31.15
CA ASN A 12 -6.72 -57.17 32.51
C ASN A 12 -5.32 -57.47 33.07
N HIS A 13 -4.66 -56.38 33.52
CA HIS A 13 -4.33 -56.04 34.93
C HIS A 13 -3.43 -54.81 34.94
N SER A 14 -3.82 -53.68 35.48
CA SER A 14 -3.69 -53.10 36.82
C SER A 14 -2.28 -53.20 37.46
N HIS A 15 -1.73 -52.02 37.80
CA HIS A 15 -1.19 -51.52 39.06
C HIS A 15 -0.55 -50.16 38.81
N ARG A 16 -1.06 -49.05 39.39
CA ARG A 16 -0.71 -48.39 40.68
C ARG A 16 0.81 -48.23 40.86
N SER A 17 1.35 -47.09 41.15
CA SER A 17 1.21 -45.95 42.05
C SER A 17 2.55 -45.22 41.95
N ASP A 18 2.87 -43.99 42.21
CA ASP A 18 2.56 -43.03 43.25
C ASP A 18 3.12 -41.64 42.83
N SER A 19 2.39 -40.63 43.01
CA SER A 19 2.46 -39.45 43.87
C SER A 19 3.77 -38.66 43.99
N SER A 20 3.70 -37.36 43.68
CA SER A 20 4.06 -36.17 44.44
C SER A 20 4.01 -34.98 43.42
N GLY A 21 3.24 -33.96 43.49
CA GLY A 21 2.80 -33.13 44.60
C GLY A 21 3.66 -31.88 44.67
N TYR A 22 3.24 -30.72 44.02
CA TYR A 22 3.38 -29.43 44.65
C TYR A 22 2.43 -28.40 43.98
N SER A 23 1.51 -27.94 44.79
CA SER A 23 0.72 -26.73 44.88
C SER A 23 1.40 -25.46 44.26
N GLY A 24 0.76 -24.53 43.62
CA GLY A 24 -0.44 -23.82 43.91
C GLY A 24 -0.17 -22.32 43.74
N ARG A 25 -1.00 -21.60 43.04
CA ARG A 25 -1.65 -20.37 43.46
C ARG A 25 -2.28 -19.65 42.28
N GLN A 26 -3.57 -19.75 42.25
CA GLN A 26 -4.46 -18.77 41.64
C GLN A 26 -4.44 -17.48 42.48
N SER A 27 -4.51 -16.34 41.86
CA SER A 27 -5.13 -15.15 42.43
C SER A 27 -5.95 -14.42 41.36
N ASN A 28 -7.25 -14.65 41.44
CA ASN A 28 -8.30 -13.76 40.98
C ASN A 28 -8.25 -12.46 41.80
N SER A 29 -8.44 -11.34 41.16
CA SER A 29 -9.10 -10.19 41.80
C SER A 29 -9.93 -9.43 40.76
N SER A 30 -11.21 -9.72 40.77
CA SER A 30 -12.31 -8.85 40.39
C SER A 30 -12.42 -7.70 41.39
N TYR A 31 -12.65 -6.49 40.92
CA TYR A 31 -13.31 -5.43 41.69
C TYR A 31 -14.29 -4.67 40.79
N SER A 32 -15.53 -4.78 41.15
CA SER A 32 -16.67 -4.01 40.66
C SER A 32 -16.96 -2.83 41.60
N SER A 33 -17.37 -1.74 40.92
CA SER A 33 -18.45 -0.76 41.25
C SER A 33 -18.59 -0.16 42.65
N ASP A 34 -18.78 1.09 42.64
CA ASP A 34 -19.91 1.90 43.10
C ASP A 34 -19.66 2.99 44.13
N ARG A 35 -20.23 4.15 43.79
CA ARG A 35 -21.00 5.10 44.59
C ARG A 35 -20.41 6.42 45.13
N GLN A 36 -21.00 7.45 44.51
CA GLN A 36 -21.75 8.59 45.10
C GLN A 36 -21.00 9.74 45.75
N SER A 37 -21.18 10.81 45.02
CA SER A 37 -21.65 12.15 45.46
C SER A 37 -21.46 12.59 46.94
N ARG A 38 -20.93 13.78 47.11
CA ARG A 38 -21.60 14.85 47.89
C ARG A 38 -20.96 16.22 47.69
N HIS A 39 -21.85 17.18 47.55
CA HIS A 39 -21.68 18.64 47.58
C HIS A 39 -21.01 19.18 48.86
N SER A 40 -20.31 20.32 48.74
CA SER A 40 -20.57 21.55 49.52
C SER A 40 -19.64 22.68 49.04
N SER A 41 -20.16 23.70 48.53
CA SER A 41 -20.33 25.11 48.76
C SER A 41 -19.43 25.78 49.81
N GLY A 42 -18.91 26.96 49.45
CA GLY A 42 -18.34 27.99 50.33
C GLY A 42 -17.37 28.88 49.56
N SER A 43 -17.74 29.90 48.91
CA SER A 43 -17.94 31.34 49.18
C SER A 43 -16.77 32.03 49.94
N GLY A 44 -16.28 33.12 49.35
CA GLY A 44 -15.75 34.24 50.11
C GLY A 44 -14.57 34.97 49.45
N HIS A 45 -14.89 36.05 48.75
CA HIS A 45 -14.44 37.47 48.89
C HIS A 45 -12.93 37.76 48.87
N SER A 46 -12.49 38.49 47.92
CA SER A 46 -12.57 39.94 47.57
C SER A 46 -11.31 40.72 47.96
N SER A 47 -10.99 41.61 47.13
CA SER A 47 -10.32 42.92 47.19
C SER A 47 -8.92 42.92 46.60
N ASP A 48 -8.68 43.57 45.56
CA ASP A 48 -8.81 44.97 45.12
C ASP A 48 -7.49 45.73 45.18
N GLN A 49 -7.27 46.51 44.14
CA GLN A 49 -6.41 47.75 44.04
C GLN A 49 -4.92 47.53 43.80
N SER A 50 -4.22 48.18 42.94
CA SER A 50 -4.45 49.36 42.09
C SER A 50 -3.28 49.57 41.15
N ARG A 51 -3.54 50.15 40.00
CA ARG A 51 -2.58 50.89 39.15
C ARG A 51 -2.25 52.22 39.77
N PRO A 52 -1.20 53.05 39.37
CA PRO A 52 -1.16 53.69 38.06
C PRO A 52 0.26 53.86 37.44
N SER A 53 0.38 53.85 36.15
CA SER A 53 0.48 54.86 35.09
C SER A 53 1.66 55.86 35.14
N SER A 54 2.11 56.15 33.95
CA SER A 54 2.81 57.30 33.37
C SER A 54 4.28 57.05 33.07
N GLY A 55 4.85 57.44 31.95
CA GLY A 55 4.45 58.33 30.87
C GLY A 55 5.67 58.51 29.95
N SER A 56 5.37 58.66 28.70
CA SER A 56 6.03 59.38 27.61
C SER A 56 7.45 59.98 27.80
N SER A 57 8.32 59.80 26.76
CA SER A 57 8.49 60.81 25.73
C SER A 57 9.71 60.59 24.82
N ARG A 58 9.54 61.00 23.63
CA ARG A 58 10.40 61.18 22.45
C ARG A 58 11.75 61.86 22.74
N SER A 59 12.79 61.50 21.91
CA SER A 59 13.37 62.41 20.88
C SER A 59 14.65 61.82 20.26
N SER A 60 14.72 61.69 19.01
CA SER A 60 15.57 62.27 17.94
C SER A 60 16.98 62.76 18.31
N GLY A 61 17.98 62.37 17.53
CA GLY A 61 19.24 63.12 17.45
C GLY A 61 20.36 62.38 16.72
N GLN A 62 20.73 62.95 15.64
CA GLN A 62 21.76 62.66 14.63
C GLN A 62 23.21 62.61 15.12
N ALA A 63 24.01 61.75 14.47
CA ALA A 63 25.24 62.02 13.69
C ALA A 63 26.61 62.33 14.35
N ARG A 64 27.62 61.66 13.76
CA ARG A 64 29.06 62.00 13.62
C ARG A 64 29.95 61.68 14.83
N SER A 65 31.10 61.03 14.70
CA SER A 65 32.21 61.07 13.77
C SER A 65 33.35 60.12 14.25
N SER A 66 34.04 59.59 13.32
CA SER A 66 35.46 59.17 13.27
C SER A 66 36.30 59.04 14.55
N GLY A 67 36.96 57.90 14.68
CA GLY A 67 38.09 57.67 15.56
C GLY A 67 38.82 56.39 15.24
N ASN A 68 39.92 56.47 14.51
CA ASN A 68 40.88 55.41 14.30
C ASN A 68 41.52 54.98 15.63
N TYR A 69 41.50 53.68 15.90
CA TYR A 69 42.55 53.03 16.72
C TYR A 69 42.90 51.66 16.15
N SER A 70 44.14 51.59 15.70
CA SER A 70 44.84 50.39 15.33
C SER A 70 45.10 49.50 16.55
N GLY A 71 44.54 48.30 16.55
CA GLY A 71 44.81 47.27 17.55
C GLY A 71 44.87 45.92 16.88
N SER A 72 46.07 45.39 16.78
CA SER A 72 46.38 44.03 16.30
C SER A 72 45.67 43.01 17.17
N SER A 73 44.66 42.30 16.64
CA SER A 73 44.12 41.07 17.21
C SER A 73 44.29 39.93 16.22
N ARG A 74 44.96 38.91 16.73
CA ARG A 74 45.21 37.60 16.09
C ARG A 74 43.94 37.06 15.52
N GLY A 75 43.93 36.82 14.23
CA GLY A 75 42.83 36.22 13.51
C GLY A 75 42.52 34.79 13.96
N SER A 76 41.43 34.59 14.65
CA SER A 76 40.72 33.31 14.63
C SER A 76 39.98 33.22 13.32
N GLY A 77 40.61 32.54 12.36
CA GLY A 77 39.98 32.25 11.08
C GLY A 77 38.76 31.36 11.29
N GLN A 78 37.59 31.95 11.46
CA GLN A 78 36.34 31.29 11.11
C GLN A 78 36.35 31.11 9.60
N ARG A 79 36.77 29.94 9.15
CA ARG A 79 36.50 29.45 7.79
C ARG A 79 34.94 29.39 7.71
N ARG A 80 34.37 30.24 6.92
CA ARG A 80 33.01 30.04 6.39
C ARG A 80 33.07 28.69 5.69
N PHE A 81 32.33 27.71 6.19
CA PHE A 81 32.11 26.47 5.47
C PHE A 81 31.40 26.85 4.16
N ASN A 82 32.07 26.63 3.03
CA ASN A 82 31.41 26.69 1.75
C ASN A 82 30.30 25.66 1.77
N ASP A 83 29.08 26.07 1.53
CA ASP A 83 27.89 25.21 1.46
C ASP A 83 27.83 24.39 0.14
N GLU A 84 28.89 24.37 -0.67
CA GLU A 84 28.96 23.56 -1.88
C GLU A 84 29.17 22.08 -1.53
N PRO A 85 28.38 21.17 -2.13
CA PRO A 85 28.52 19.73 -1.91
C PRO A 85 29.92 19.26 -2.28
N ARG A 86 30.53 18.45 -1.43
CA ARG A 86 31.90 17.94 -1.60
C ARG A 86 31.97 16.92 -2.74
N GLU A 87 32.93 17.05 -3.62
CA GLU A 87 33.32 15.99 -4.55
C GLU A 87 34.66 15.38 -4.12
N SER A 88 34.71 14.05 -3.91
CA SER A 88 35.91 13.39 -3.38
C SER A 88 35.87 11.86 -3.62
N THR A 89 36.83 11.14 -3.07
CA THR A 89 36.88 9.69 -3.08
C THR A 89 36.35 9.09 -1.77
N LEU A 90 35.92 7.84 -1.81
CA LEU A 90 35.47 7.11 -0.62
C LEU A 90 36.62 6.96 0.41
N ASN A 91 37.86 6.86 -0.04
CA ASN A 91 39.04 6.80 0.84
C ASN A 91 39.25 8.11 1.60
N GLU A 92 39.08 9.26 0.94
CA GLU A 92 39.15 10.58 1.58
C GLU A 92 38.00 10.81 2.56
N LEU A 93 36.78 10.35 2.22
CA LEU A 93 35.64 10.35 3.16
C LEU A 93 35.98 9.52 4.40
N THR A 94 36.51 8.33 4.23
CA THR A 94 36.97 7.44 5.32
C THR A 94 37.98 8.13 6.23
N SER A 95 39.02 8.75 5.63
CA SER A 95 40.05 9.49 6.36
C SER A 95 39.44 10.68 7.13
N HIS A 96 38.48 11.38 6.51
CA HIS A 96 37.73 12.46 7.16
C HIS A 96 36.87 11.97 8.35
N LEU A 97 36.16 10.85 8.19
CA LEU A 97 35.39 10.23 9.26
C LEU A 97 36.28 9.86 10.46
N HIS A 98 37.46 9.32 10.22
CA HIS A 98 38.44 9.05 11.29
C HIS A 98 38.91 10.36 11.96
N ALA A 99 39.15 11.42 11.21
CA ALA A 99 39.60 12.72 11.74
C ALA A 99 38.52 13.46 12.58
N ILE A 100 37.27 13.18 12.37
CA ILE A 100 36.15 13.77 13.14
C ILE A 100 35.64 12.85 14.25
N ASP A 101 36.25 11.67 14.47
CA ASP A 101 35.89 10.75 15.54
C ASP A 101 35.94 11.45 16.91
N GLY A 102 34.92 11.26 17.76
CA GLY A 102 34.79 11.90 19.06
C GLY A 102 34.39 13.39 19.02
N ARG A 103 34.22 14.01 17.84
CA ARG A 103 33.71 15.40 17.75
C ARG A 103 32.21 15.46 17.95
N SER A 104 31.69 16.70 18.15
CA SER A 104 30.26 16.92 18.21
C SER A 104 29.53 16.40 16.97
N TYR A 105 28.36 15.81 17.15
CA TYR A 105 27.52 15.21 16.09
C TYR A 105 27.28 16.15 14.89
N ALA A 106 27.21 17.46 15.14
CA ALA A 106 27.06 18.46 14.09
C ALA A 106 28.18 18.45 13.04
N ALA A 107 29.36 17.90 13.35
CA ALA A 107 30.46 17.80 12.40
C ALA A 107 30.21 16.82 11.25
N TYR A 108 29.22 15.90 11.37
CA TYR A 108 28.76 15.09 10.24
C TYR A 108 28.22 15.94 9.06
N LYS A 109 27.78 17.18 9.28
CA LYS A 109 27.33 18.04 8.17
C LYS A 109 28.41 18.24 7.09
N ALA A 110 29.67 18.08 7.43
CA ALA A 110 30.80 18.23 6.51
C ALA A 110 30.95 17.06 5.51
N ILE A 111 30.17 15.96 5.66
CA ILE A 111 30.24 14.81 4.75
C ILE A 111 29.15 14.79 3.68
N VAL A 112 28.33 15.83 3.56
CA VAL A 112 27.39 15.96 2.41
C VAL A 112 28.20 16.05 1.13
N GLY A 113 27.83 15.27 0.10
CA GLY A 113 28.54 15.29 -1.17
C GLY A 113 28.52 13.98 -1.94
N ARG A 114 29.37 13.91 -2.97
CA ARG A 114 29.55 12.79 -3.88
C ARG A 114 30.92 12.16 -3.69
N TYR A 115 30.98 10.83 -3.56
CA TYR A 115 32.20 10.09 -3.26
C TYR A 115 32.35 8.88 -4.19
N ARG A 116 33.46 8.85 -4.97
CA ARG A 116 33.77 7.75 -5.88
C ARG A 116 34.41 6.60 -5.14
N SER A 117 33.86 5.41 -5.31
CA SER A 117 34.45 4.16 -4.81
C SER A 117 35.51 3.64 -5.80
N PRO A 118 36.61 3.07 -5.30
CA PRO A 118 37.56 2.36 -6.17
C PRO A 118 36.96 1.12 -6.83
N LEU A 119 35.81 0.65 -6.35
CA LEU A 119 35.03 -0.49 -6.90
C LEU A 119 34.08 -0.10 -8.04
N GLY A 120 34.12 1.15 -8.51
CA GLY A 120 33.36 1.60 -9.68
C GLY A 120 31.92 2.07 -9.40
N TRP A 121 31.50 2.17 -8.14
CA TRP A 121 30.23 2.79 -7.74
C TRP A 121 30.43 4.16 -7.08
N VAL A 122 29.40 4.96 -7.01
CA VAL A 122 29.42 6.32 -6.46
C VAL A 122 28.43 6.44 -5.33
N LEU A 123 28.87 6.98 -4.18
CA LEU A 123 28.03 7.28 -3.03
C LEU A 123 27.65 8.77 -3.05
N TYR A 124 26.37 9.05 -2.89
CA TYR A 124 25.83 10.39 -2.62
C TYR A 124 25.32 10.44 -1.19
N ILE A 125 25.72 11.44 -0.43
CA ILE A 125 25.18 11.75 0.89
C ILE A 125 24.36 13.02 0.72
N ASP A 126 23.03 12.84 0.56
CA ASP A 126 22.12 13.93 0.16
C ASP A 126 21.72 14.80 1.35
N ARG A 127 21.40 14.19 2.48
CA ARG A 127 20.93 14.89 3.68
C ARG A 127 21.42 14.18 4.94
N ILE A 128 22.04 14.94 5.82
CA ILE A 128 22.54 14.44 7.11
C ILE A 128 21.42 14.44 8.17
N GLN A 129 21.39 13.37 8.94
CA GLN A 129 20.68 13.28 10.20
C GLN A 129 21.15 14.38 11.16
N PRO A 130 20.28 15.30 11.60
CA PRO A 130 20.72 16.46 12.38
C PRO A 130 21.18 16.15 13.81
N ASP A 131 20.70 15.05 14.39
CA ASP A 131 21.06 14.53 15.71
C ASP A 131 20.79 13.00 15.75
N PRO A 132 21.36 12.26 16.72
CA PRO A 132 21.25 10.80 16.78
C PRO A 132 19.83 10.24 16.88
N TYR A 133 18.84 11.04 17.21
CA TYR A 133 17.42 10.65 17.39
C TYR A 133 16.53 11.08 16.23
N ALA A 134 17.06 11.87 15.30
CA ALA A 134 16.34 12.32 14.12
C ALA A 134 16.25 11.18 13.06
N PRO A 135 15.38 11.31 12.05
CA PRO A 135 15.33 10.37 10.94
C PRO A 135 16.70 10.18 10.29
N PRO A 136 17.07 8.94 9.90
CA PRO A 136 18.37 8.61 9.38
C PRO A 136 18.80 9.45 8.16
N THR A 137 20.11 9.54 7.95
CA THR A 137 20.73 10.18 6.78
C THR A 137 20.25 9.52 5.49
N ALA A 138 19.89 10.34 4.51
CA ALA A 138 19.56 9.87 3.18
C ALA A 138 20.85 9.72 2.37
N ILE A 139 21.08 8.53 1.83
CA ILE A 139 22.21 8.23 0.95
C ILE A 139 21.73 7.53 -0.31
N ARG A 140 22.44 7.74 -1.42
CA ARG A 140 22.24 7.00 -2.67
C ARG A 140 23.54 6.36 -3.09
N VAL A 141 23.43 5.14 -3.61
CA VAL A 141 24.54 4.47 -4.29
C VAL A 141 24.14 4.28 -5.74
N VAL A 142 25.00 4.72 -6.63
CA VAL A 142 24.81 4.55 -8.07
C VAL A 142 25.96 3.71 -8.61
N LEU A 143 25.61 2.71 -9.40
CA LEU A 143 26.59 1.82 -10.01
C LEU A 143 26.19 1.48 -11.44
N PRO A 144 27.18 1.30 -12.35
CA PRO A 144 26.89 0.71 -13.65
C PRO A 144 26.23 -0.66 -13.48
N LEU A 145 25.14 -0.88 -14.19
CA LEU A 145 24.37 -2.14 -14.08
C LEU A 145 25.23 -3.36 -14.44
N ALA A 146 26.20 -3.17 -15.34
CA ALA A 146 27.19 -4.20 -15.69
C ALA A 146 27.98 -4.75 -14.49
N LEU A 147 28.14 -3.97 -13.40
CA LEU A 147 28.80 -4.46 -12.18
C LEU A 147 27.97 -5.55 -11.46
N THR A 148 26.67 -5.56 -11.62
CA THR A 148 25.79 -6.61 -11.07
C THR A 148 25.73 -7.84 -11.96
N GLY A 149 26.28 -7.78 -13.17
CA GLY A 149 26.14 -8.84 -14.16
C GLY A 149 24.72 -9.09 -14.66
N ALA A 150 23.79 -8.17 -14.37
CA ALA A 150 22.43 -8.26 -14.91
C ALA A 150 22.47 -8.15 -16.43
N ASP A 151 21.93 -9.15 -17.11
CA ASP A 151 21.86 -9.22 -18.56
C ASP A 151 20.55 -8.61 -19.12
N ALA A 152 20.43 -8.60 -20.44
CA ALA A 152 19.25 -8.09 -21.12
C ALA A 152 17.95 -8.84 -20.76
N ARG A 153 18.04 -10.11 -20.34
CA ARG A 153 16.87 -10.92 -19.91
C ARG A 153 16.23 -10.33 -18.64
N LEU A 154 17.08 -9.89 -17.71
CA LEU A 154 16.62 -9.33 -16.42
C LEU A 154 16.20 -7.87 -16.54
N THR A 155 16.94 -7.09 -17.32
CA THR A 155 16.75 -5.64 -17.36
C THR A 155 15.79 -5.18 -18.44
N GLY A 156 15.69 -5.97 -19.51
CA GLY A 156 15.01 -5.59 -20.73
C GLY A 156 15.68 -4.48 -21.53
N PHE A 157 16.87 -3.98 -21.11
CA PHE A 157 17.68 -3.06 -21.90
C PHE A 157 18.44 -3.83 -22.98
N THR A 158 18.13 -3.58 -24.23
CA THR A 158 19.01 -3.96 -25.36
C THR A 158 20.04 -2.86 -25.54
N PRO A 159 21.35 -3.18 -25.49
CA PRO A 159 22.37 -2.19 -25.84
C PRO A 159 22.10 -1.72 -27.28
N ARG A 160 21.83 -0.44 -27.47
CA ARG A 160 21.89 0.15 -28.82
C ARG A 160 23.36 0.06 -29.24
N LEU A 161 23.66 -0.86 -30.15
CA LEU A 161 24.92 -0.85 -30.89
C LEU A 161 24.90 0.43 -31.72
N THR A 162 25.61 1.46 -31.27
CA THR A 162 25.96 2.63 -32.07
C THR A 162 27.08 2.21 -33.00
N GLY A 163 26.74 1.68 -34.15
CA GLY A 163 27.66 1.32 -35.20
C GLY A 163 26.89 1.21 -36.51
N ALA A 164 27.29 2.03 -37.48
CA ALA A 164 26.72 2.12 -38.79
C ALA A 164 26.62 0.78 -39.51
N ASP A 165 25.62 0.70 -40.41
CA ASP A 165 25.37 -0.35 -41.41
C ASP A 165 24.66 -1.61 -40.93
N THR A 166 23.33 -1.59 -41.08
CA THR A 166 22.62 -2.80 -41.53
C THR A 166 21.40 -2.43 -42.36
N ARG A 167 21.50 -2.65 -43.65
CA ARG A 167 20.33 -2.81 -44.53
C ARG A 167 19.56 -4.05 -44.10
N PRO A 168 18.23 -4.04 -44.11
CA PRO A 168 17.45 -5.24 -43.84
C PRO A 168 17.42 -6.11 -45.10
N THR A 169 18.12 -7.22 -45.07
CA THR A 169 17.87 -8.32 -45.98
C THR A 169 16.86 -9.27 -45.31
N GLY A 170 15.69 -9.35 -45.92
CA GLY A 170 14.66 -10.27 -45.49
C GLY A 170 15.07 -11.73 -45.66
N THR A 171 14.89 -12.50 -44.60
CA THR A 171 14.54 -13.93 -44.69
C THR A 171 13.80 -14.28 -43.39
N ASN A 172 12.60 -14.87 -43.57
CA ASN A 172 11.82 -15.48 -42.50
C ASN A 172 12.62 -16.64 -41.92
N GLU A 173 13.24 -16.48 -40.79
CA GLU A 173 13.69 -17.58 -39.95
C GLU A 173 12.71 -17.74 -38.78
N THR A 174 12.07 -18.90 -38.80
CA THR A 174 11.25 -19.43 -37.72
C THR A 174 12.15 -19.60 -36.49
N LEU A 175 12.06 -18.70 -35.51
CA LEU A 175 12.83 -18.74 -34.27
C LEU A 175 12.23 -19.79 -33.33
N THR A 176 12.65 -21.04 -33.50
CA THR A 176 12.59 -22.07 -32.48
C THR A 176 13.89 -22.02 -31.68
N GLY A 177 13.87 -21.39 -30.52
CA GLY A 177 15.03 -21.33 -29.65
C GLY A 177 14.93 -20.18 -28.63
N ALA A 178 15.24 -20.42 -27.40
CA ALA A 178 15.12 -19.65 -26.18
C ALA A 178 15.77 -18.24 -26.15
N ASN A 179 15.76 -17.50 -27.25
CA ASN A 179 16.29 -16.15 -27.37
C ASN A 179 15.23 -15.19 -27.93
N SER A 180 14.05 -15.14 -27.33
CA SER A 180 13.14 -14.04 -27.62
C SER A 180 13.76 -12.76 -27.08
N HIS A 181 14.11 -11.84 -27.97
CA HIS A 181 14.49 -10.48 -27.65
C HIS A 181 13.34 -9.83 -26.90
N LEU A 182 13.47 -9.76 -25.58
CA LEU A 182 12.48 -9.16 -24.71
C LEU A 182 12.68 -7.66 -24.75
N THR A 183 11.81 -7.00 -25.50
CA THR A 183 11.53 -5.58 -25.24
C THR A 183 11.24 -5.44 -23.75
N ALA A 184 11.87 -4.47 -23.08
CA ALA A 184 11.73 -4.25 -21.65
C ALA A 184 10.26 -4.19 -21.28
N SER A 185 9.73 -5.28 -20.71
CA SER A 185 8.41 -5.22 -20.08
C SER A 185 8.54 -4.32 -18.85
N PRO A 186 7.72 -3.26 -18.71
CA PRO A 186 7.71 -2.44 -17.51
C PRO A 186 7.55 -3.29 -16.24
N THR A 187 6.74 -4.35 -16.33
CA THR A 187 6.52 -5.34 -15.26
C THR A 187 7.81 -6.02 -14.83
N ARG A 188 8.67 -6.41 -15.77
CA ARG A 188 9.97 -7.02 -15.47
C ARG A 188 10.90 -6.05 -14.76
N ALA A 189 10.97 -4.81 -15.22
CA ALA A 189 11.79 -3.78 -14.58
C ALA A 189 11.33 -3.53 -13.14
N VAL A 190 10.02 -3.49 -12.88
CA VAL A 190 9.47 -3.37 -11.52
C VAL A 190 9.84 -4.59 -10.68
N ALA A 191 9.67 -5.81 -11.20
CA ALA A 191 9.96 -7.04 -10.49
C ALA A 191 11.46 -7.16 -10.13
N LEU A 192 12.36 -6.84 -11.06
CA LEU A 192 13.80 -6.83 -10.79
C LEU A 192 14.17 -5.83 -9.69
N ARG A 193 13.62 -4.61 -9.74
CA ARG A 193 13.85 -3.56 -8.73
C ARG A 193 13.35 -3.99 -7.35
N ASP A 194 12.16 -4.61 -7.28
CA ASP A 194 11.59 -5.15 -6.04
C ASP A 194 12.45 -6.31 -5.50
N TYR A 195 12.93 -7.20 -6.36
CA TYR A 195 13.83 -8.29 -5.97
C TYR A 195 15.15 -7.79 -5.40
N LEU A 196 15.79 -6.81 -6.07
CA LEU A 196 17.04 -6.21 -5.59
C LEU A 196 16.87 -5.49 -4.26
N ALA A 197 15.72 -4.82 -4.05
CA ALA A 197 15.39 -4.19 -2.76
C ALA A 197 15.30 -5.23 -1.63
N ARG A 198 14.66 -6.38 -1.89
CA ARG A 198 14.57 -7.50 -0.93
C ARG A 198 15.92 -8.10 -0.62
N THR A 199 16.72 -8.37 -1.65
CA THR A 199 18.07 -8.91 -1.51
C THR A 199 18.95 -7.99 -0.66
N LEU A 200 18.97 -6.69 -0.98
CA LEU A 200 19.70 -5.70 -0.20
C LEU A 200 19.24 -5.62 1.25
N ARG A 201 17.94 -5.77 1.50
CA ARG A 201 17.42 -5.77 2.86
C ARG A 201 17.98 -6.92 3.69
N GLU A 202 18.07 -8.12 3.13
CA GLU A 202 18.65 -9.26 3.84
C GLU A 202 20.15 -9.09 4.01
N LEU A 203 20.89 -8.60 2.99
CA LEU A 203 22.32 -8.33 3.05
C LEU A 203 22.68 -7.25 4.09
N LEU A 204 21.81 -6.26 4.28
CA LEU A 204 21.99 -5.14 5.22
C LEU A 204 21.28 -5.38 6.57
N LYS A 205 20.77 -6.56 6.82
CA LYS A 205 20.04 -6.87 8.05
C LYS A 205 20.93 -6.72 9.29
N GLY A 206 20.44 -5.96 10.27
CA GLY A 206 21.19 -5.66 11.48
C GLY A 206 22.31 -4.64 11.34
N GLN A 207 22.48 -4.04 10.16
CA GLN A 207 23.48 -3.00 9.90
C GLN A 207 22.91 -1.59 10.14
N ALA A 208 23.79 -0.60 10.26
CA ALA A 208 23.41 0.80 10.40
C ALA A 208 22.83 1.39 9.10
N ILE A 209 23.09 0.78 7.96
CA ILE A 209 22.52 1.13 6.66
C ILE A 209 21.35 0.20 6.39
N SER A 210 20.23 0.75 5.90
CA SER A 210 19.00 0.01 5.66
C SER A 210 18.30 0.47 4.38
N ILE A 211 17.48 -0.41 3.83
CA ILE A 211 16.58 -0.16 2.70
C ILE A 211 15.13 -0.41 3.14
N ALA A 212 14.17 0.14 2.37
CA ALA A 212 12.74 -0.02 2.63
C ALA A 212 12.35 -1.50 2.79
N PRO A 213 11.46 -1.84 3.75
CA PRO A 213 10.90 -3.18 3.86
C PRO A 213 10.02 -3.52 2.67
N ALA A 214 9.82 -4.82 2.41
CA ALA A 214 8.92 -5.34 1.41
C ALA A 214 8.06 -6.48 1.98
N GLY A 215 6.78 -6.51 1.61
CA GLY A 215 5.80 -7.55 1.99
C GLY A 215 5.82 -8.75 1.03
N GLN A 216 4.67 -9.41 0.85
CA GLN A 216 4.54 -10.56 -0.05
C GLN A 216 4.25 -10.14 -1.50
N GLU A 217 3.84 -8.91 -1.73
CA GLU A 217 3.49 -8.36 -3.02
C GLU A 217 4.70 -7.75 -3.73
N ILE A 218 4.81 -7.96 -5.04
CA ILE A 218 5.82 -7.36 -5.92
C ILE A 218 5.32 -5.97 -6.33
N LEU A 219 6.02 -4.91 -5.90
CA LEU A 219 5.55 -3.54 -6.06
C LEU A 219 6.66 -2.63 -6.60
N GLU A 220 6.27 -1.59 -7.35
CA GLU A 220 7.19 -0.54 -7.76
C GLU A 220 7.63 0.29 -6.54
N ARG A 221 8.95 0.30 -6.28
CA ARG A 221 9.58 0.94 -5.12
C ARG A 221 10.57 2.03 -5.54
N SER A 222 10.58 3.13 -4.82
CA SER A 222 11.56 4.21 -5.03
C SER A 222 12.95 3.89 -4.49
N SER A 223 13.09 2.82 -3.70
CA SER A 223 14.37 2.43 -3.09
C SER A 223 15.40 1.88 -4.08
N VAL A 224 14.96 1.38 -5.23
CA VAL A 224 15.82 0.88 -6.31
C VAL A 224 15.29 1.41 -7.63
N ASN A 225 16.13 2.07 -8.42
CA ASN A 225 15.78 2.61 -9.73
C ASN A 225 16.77 2.17 -10.80
N LEU A 226 16.28 2.06 -12.04
CA LEU A 226 17.09 1.79 -13.23
C LEU A 226 17.07 3.04 -14.11
N HIS A 227 18.23 3.47 -14.56
CA HIS A 227 18.41 4.64 -15.41
C HIS A 227 19.19 4.25 -16.67
N GLU A 228 18.73 4.65 -17.85
CA GLU A 228 19.48 4.45 -19.11
C GLU A 228 20.76 5.29 -19.13
N THR A 229 20.69 6.49 -18.57
CA THR A 229 21.81 7.42 -18.43
C THR A 229 21.84 7.97 -17.02
N TRP A 230 23.00 8.42 -16.55
CA TRP A 230 23.14 9.07 -15.26
C TRP A 230 23.67 10.49 -15.43
N GLN A 231 22.95 11.44 -14.84
CA GLN A 231 23.33 12.85 -14.74
C GLN A 231 23.12 13.31 -13.30
N ASP A 232 24.01 14.14 -12.82
CA ASP A 232 23.92 14.79 -11.51
C ASP A 232 24.34 16.26 -11.60
N ASP A 233 24.20 17.00 -10.51
CA ASP A 233 24.47 18.44 -10.45
C ASP A 233 25.95 18.78 -10.26
N PHE A 234 26.85 17.79 -10.33
CA PHE A 234 28.30 18.02 -10.19
C PHE A 234 28.93 18.35 -11.54
N SER A 235 29.98 19.18 -11.48
CA SER A 235 30.65 19.69 -12.68
C SER A 235 31.42 18.60 -13.48
N THR A 236 31.77 17.49 -12.80
CA THR A 236 32.46 16.36 -13.43
C THR A 236 31.48 15.16 -13.56
N PRO A 237 31.49 14.40 -14.68
CA PRO A 237 30.67 13.22 -14.81
C PRO A 237 30.92 12.20 -13.70
N ALA A 238 29.86 11.61 -13.14
CA ALA A 238 30.00 10.54 -12.14
C ALA A 238 30.68 9.30 -12.71
N PHE A 239 30.40 9.00 -13.98
CA PHE A 239 30.93 7.84 -14.72
C PHE A 239 31.46 8.25 -16.10
N ASN A 240 32.46 7.55 -16.58
CA ASN A 240 33.07 7.77 -17.90
C ASN A 240 32.43 6.92 -19.01
N ALA A 241 31.70 5.88 -18.64
CA ALA A 241 31.04 4.96 -19.58
C ALA A 241 29.53 5.28 -19.69
N PRO A 242 28.91 5.06 -20.85
CA PRO A 242 27.46 5.11 -20.95
C PRO A 242 26.82 3.99 -20.14
N GLY A 243 25.63 4.28 -19.53
CA GLY A 243 24.83 3.34 -18.72
C GLY A 243 24.31 2.13 -19.49
N PRO A 244 23.42 1.31 -18.91
CA PRO A 244 22.48 1.66 -17.82
C PRO A 244 23.07 1.62 -16.41
N TYR A 245 22.39 2.29 -15.49
CA TYR A 245 22.79 2.43 -14.10
C TYR A 245 21.70 1.97 -13.13
N LEU A 246 22.16 1.39 -12.01
CA LEU A 246 21.32 1.06 -10.86
C LEU A 246 21.52 2.11 -9.78
N GLU A 247 20.44 2.72 -9.32
CA GLU A 247 20.42 3.63 -8.17
C GLU A 247 19.75 2.94 -6.99
N LEU A 248 20.46 2.92 -5.85
CA LEU A 248 20.00 2.37 -4.58
C LEU A 248 19.81 3.53 -3.59
N ARG A 249 18.60 3.73 -3.09
CA ARG A 249 18.26 4.78 -2.11
C ARG A 249 18.13 4.17 -0.74
N LEU A 250 19.04 4.53 0.14
CA LEU A 250 19.24 3.90 1.43
C LEU A 250 19.11 4.92 2.56
N ARG A 251 18.95 4.42 3.78
CA ARG A 251 19.01 5.19 5.01
C ARG A 251 20.17 4.74 5.85
N TRP A 252 20.95 5.69 6.32
CA TRP A 252 22.11 5.45 7.15
C TRP A 252 21.92 6.11 8.52
N SER A 253 21.79 5.29 9.56
CA SER A 253 21.80 5.74 10.94
C SER A 253 23.26 6.05 11.31
N LEU A 254 23.62 7.32 11.31
CA LEU A 254 24.98 7.75 11.60
C LEU A 254 25.35 7.37 13.04
N PRO A 255 26.41 6.58 13.25
CA PRO A 255 26.78 6.09 14.56
C PRO A 255 27.29 7.19 15.48
N ALA A 256 26.91 7.13 16.75
CA ALA A 256 27.29 8.10 17.77
C ALA A 256 27.35 7.47 19.17
N PHE A 257 28.20 8.00 20.03
CA PHE A 257 28.19 7.78 21.48
C PHE A 257 27.57 9.00 22.16
N GLY A 258 26.29 8.93 22.53
CA GLY A 258 25.54 10.10 22.97
C GLY A 258 25.45 11.17 21.86
N ARG A 259 26.13 12.30 22.02
CA ARG A 259 26.21 13.38 21.02
C ARG A 259 27.56 13.51 20.34
N GLU A 260 28.44 12.54 20.51
CA GLU A 260 29.75 12.49 19.90
C GLU A 260 29.77 11.53 18.73
N ILE A 261 30.49 11.87 17.67
CA ILE A 261 30.59 11.08 16.45
C ILE A 261 31.39 9.79 16.74
N ALA A 262 30.86 8.63 16.27
CA ALA A 262 31.62 7.37 16.17
C ALA A 262 32.13 7.23 14.72
N GLY A 263 33.13 8.05 14.36
CA GLY A 263 33.62 8.19 12.99
C GLY A 263 34.25 6.92 12.43
N ARG A 264 34.98 6.16 13.26
CA ARG A 264 35.56 4.86 12.88
C ARG A 264 34.47 3.84 12.56
N GLN A 265 33.36 3.84 13.33
CA GLN A 265 32.23 2.97 13.05
C GLN A 265 31.50 3.40 11.76
N ALA A 266 31.38 4.71 11.53
CA ALA A 266 30.82 5.24 10.28
C ALA A 266 31.65 4.81 9.05
N ALA A 267 32.95 4.90 9.13
CA ALA A 267 33.88 4.43 8.08
C ALA A 267 33.72 2.91 7.82
N ARG A 268 33.57 2.12 8.90
CA ARG A 268 33.33 0.68 8.78
C ARG A 268 32.01 0.37 8.06
N ASN A 269 30.93 1.10 8.38
CA ASN A 269 29.64 0.90 7.72
C ASN A 269 29.73 1.07 6.20
N LEU A 270 30.52 2.03 5.71
CA LEU A 270 30.72 2.26 4.28
C LEU A 270 31.64 1.23 3.65
N ASN A 271 32.84 1.03 4.21
CA ASN A 271 33.91 0.24 3.60
C ASN A 271 33.71 -1.27 3.73
N LEU A 272 32.93 -1.71 4.73
CA LEU A 272 32.71 -3.12 4.99
C LEU A 272 31.26 -3.52 4.73
N ASP A 273 30.29 -2.90 5.44
CA ASP A 273 28.91 -3.36 5.41
C ASP A 273 28.27 -3.04 4.06
N LEU A 274 28.35 -1.77 3.61
CA LEU A 274 27.79 -1.34 2.33
C LEU A 274 28.55 -1.94 1.14
N ALA A 275 29.89 -1.91 1.16
CA ALA A 275 30.70 -2.42 0.06
C ALA A 275 30.49 -3.94 -0.15
N ARG A 276 30.36 -4.72 0.93
CA ARG A 276 30.02 -6.15 0.85
C ARG A 276 28.62 -6.35 0.26
N ALA A 277 27.63 -5.61 0.73
CA ALA A 277 26.26 -5.73 0.22
C ALA A 277 26.21 -5.46 -1.29
N ILE A 278 26.91 -4.41 -1.78
CA ILE A 278 26.99 -4.10 -3.20
C ILE A 278 27.72 -5.20 -3.97
N ALA A 279 28.87 -5.68 -3.48
CA ALA A 279 29.65 -6.74 -4.12
C ALA A 279 28.89 -8.08 -4.19
N SER A 280 27.95 -8.31 -3.26
CA SER A 280 27.10 -9.51 -3.23
C SER A 280 25.91 -9.43 -4.20
N LEU A 281 25.68 -8.30 -4.88
CA LEU A 281 24.65 -8.19 -5.93
C LEU A 281 25.18 -8.73 -7.26
N ASP A 282 25.52 -10.01 -7.32
CA ASP A 282 25.97 -10.68 -8.54
C ASP A 282 24.83 -11.51 -9.13
N LEU A 283 24.28 -11.03 -10.25
CA LEU A 283 23.17 -11.65 -10.99
C LEU A 283 23.62 -12.51 -12.18
N ARG A 284 24.93 -12.66 -12.38
CA ARG A 284 25.46 -13.58 -13.39
C ARG A 284 25.05 -15.00 -13.01
N GLU A 285 25.24 -15.97 -13.84
CA GLU A 285 24.87 -17.39 -13.69
C GLU A 285 25.00 -17.93 -12.24
N SER A 286 24.25 -17.31 -11.31
CA SER A 286 24.28 -17.51 -9.86
C SER A 286 22.87 -17.88 -9.37
N GLU A 287 22.78 -18.44 -8.17
CA GLU A 287 21.50 -18.67 -7.50
C GLU A 287 20.67 -17.39 -7.37
N LEU A 288 21.36 -16.26 -7.13
CA LEU A 288 20.73 -14.94 -7.04
C LEU A 288 20.11 -14.52 -8.38
N GLY A 289 20.84 -14.70 -9.49
CA GLY A 289 20.33 -14.40 -10.83
C GLY A 289 19.16 -15.30 -11.22
N ALA A 290 19.22 -16.59 -10.90
CA ALA A 290 18.12 -17.54 -11.14
C ALA A 290 16.87 -17.17 -10.32
N ALA A 291 17.03 -16.77 -9.06
CA ALA A 291 15.94 -16.33 -8.21
C ALA A 291 15.36 -14.97 -8.67
N ALA A 292 16.21 -14.03 -9.13
CA ALA A 292 15.76 -12.78 -9.75
C ALA A 292 14.92 -13.04 -11.00
N TRP A 293 15.36 -13.97 -11.84
CA TRP A 293 14.62 -14.37 -13.03
C TRP A 293 13.25 -14.98 -12.68
N LYS A 294 13.21 -15.91 -11.71
CA LYS A 294 11.94 -16.49 -11.24
C LYS A 294 10.99 -15.43 -10.71
N HIS A 295 11.50 -14.45 -10.01
CA HIS A 295 10.72 -13.31 -9.50
C HIS A 295 10.10 -12.47 -10.63
N CYS A 296 10.87 -12.24 -11.71
CA CYS A 296 10.38 -11.58 -12.91
C CYS A 296 9.30 -12.40 -13.63
N GLN A 297 9.52 -13.72 -13.78
CA GLN A 297 8.57 -14.63 -14.44
C GLN A 297 7.20 -14.61 -13.78
N VAL A 298 7.16 -14.71 -12.45
CA VAL A 298 5.90 -14.71 -11.70
C VAL A 298 5.14 -13.37 -11.87
N ALA A 299 5.84 -12.25 -11.89
CA ALA A 299 5.22 -10.96 -12.12
C ALA A 299 4.65 -10.83 -13.54
N GLU A 300 5.35 -11.33 -14.54
CA GLU A 300 4.87 -11.32 -15.93
C GLU A 300 3.70 -12.28 -16.16
N ASP A 301 3.73 -13.47 -15.55
CA ASP A 301 2.60 -14.40 -15.58
C ASP A 301 1.35 -13.80 -14.92
N HIS A 302 1.51 -13.07 -13.81
CA HIS A 302 0.40 -12.38 -13.17
C HIS A 302 -0.16 -11.26 -14.05
N ALA A 303 0.70 -10.46 -14.70
CA ALA A 303 0.26 -9.41 -15.62
C ALA A 303 -0.52 -10.01 -16.81
N ALA A 304 -0.02 -11.09 -17.40
CA ALA A 304 -0.72 -11.81 -18.46
C ALA A 304 -2.07 -12.36 -17.99
N LEU A 305 -2.15 -12.88 -16.75
CA LEU A 305 -3.43 -13.27 -16.17
C LEU A 305 -4.41 -12.11 -16.08
N GLN A 306 -3.97 -10.91 -15.66
CA GLN A 306 -4.85 -9.75 -15.59
C GLN A 306 -5.37 -9.34 -16.98
N GLU A 307 -4.58 -9.46 -18.04
CA GLU A 307 -5.03 -9.23 -19.41
C GLU A 307 -6.09 -10.28 -19.83
N ILE A 308 -5.84 -11.57 -19.55
CA ILE A 308 -6.79 -12.67 -19.80
C ILE A 308 -8.11 -12.45 -19.05
N LEU A 309 -8.08 -11.95 -17.80
CA LEU A 309 -9.31 -11.64 -17.05
C LEU A 309 -10.22 -10.67 -17.83
N VAL A 310 -9.62 -9.61 -18.39
CA VAL A 310 -10.37 -8.62 -19.18
C VAL A 310 -10.90 -9.23 -20.49
N GLU A 311 -10.07 -9.96 -21.21
CA GLU A 311 -10.44 -10.59 -22.48
C GLU A 311 -11.56 -11.63 -22.33
N CYS A 312 -11.52 -12.41 -21.23
CA CYS A 312 -12.52 -13.46 -20.97
C CYS A 312 -13.75 -12.97 -20.18
N GLY A 313 -13.77 -11.72 -19.74
CA GLY A 313 -14.84 -11.21 -18.88
C GLY A 313 -14.86 -11.86 -17.49
N TRP A 314 -13.68 -12.14 -16.93
CA TRP A 314 -13.52 -12.68 -15.57
C TRP A 314 -13.08 -11.60 -14.58
N VAL A 315 -13.56 -11.70 -13.34
CA VAL A 315 -13.16 -10.82 -12.23
C VAL A 315 -11.89 -11.31 -11.55
N ALA A 316 -11.77 -12.62 -11.40
CA ALA A 316 -10.61 -13.24 -10.77
C ALA A 316 -10.31 -14.61 -11.37
N PHE A 317 -9.06 -15.01 -11.27
CA PHE A 317 -8.58 -16.38 -11.57
C PHE A 317 -7.72 -16.87 -10.40
N LEU A 318 -7.96 -18.10 -9.97
CA LEU A 318 -7.24 -18.74 -8.87
C LEU A 318 -6.74 -20.10 -9.36
N ALA A 319 -5.43 -20.24 -9.52
CA ALA A 319 -4.81 -21.47 -10.02
C ALA A 319 -4.99 -22.66 -9.06
N ASP A 320 -5.12 -23.85 -9.62
CA ASP A 320 -5.05 -25.09 -8.85
C ASP A 320 -3.70 -25.19 -8.11
N GLY A 321 -3.74 -25.68 -6.88
CA GLY A 321 -2.56 -25.77 -6.02
C GLY A 321 -2.25 -24.49 -5.22
N ALA A 322 -2.96 -23.38 -5.46
CA ALA A 322 -2.75 -22.15 -4.71
C ALA A 322 -2.99 -22.34 -3.20
N ASN A 323 -2.08 -21.85 -2.37
CA ASN A 323 -2.22 -21.81 -0.91
C ASN A 323 -2.78 -20.46 -0.47
N LEU A 324 -4.09 -20.39 -0.27
CA LEU A 324 -4.77 -19.15 0.07
C LEU A 324 -4.60 -18.77 1.57
N ALA A 325 -4.36 -19.76 2.44
CA ALA A 325 -4.30 -19.57 3.87
C ALA A 325 -3.04 -18.84 4.33
N ARG A 326 -3.18 -18.03 5.38
CA ARG A 326 -2.09 -17.30 6.04
C ARG A 326 -1.87 -17.81 7.45
N ARG A 327 -0.64 -17.67 7.98
CA ARG A 327 -0.25 -18.14 9.33
C ARG A 327 -1.18 -17.65 10.42
N SER A 328 -1.68 -16.43 10.30
CA SER A 328 -2.63 -15.82 11.24
C SER A 328 -3.37 -14.64 10.57
N GLY A 329 -4.38 -14.11 11.23
CA GLY A 329 -5.13 -12.94 10.76
C GLY A 329 -4.31 -11.65 10.60
N VAL A 330 -3.13 -11.57 11.23
CA VAL A 330 -2.22 -10.42 11.16
C VAL A 330 -0.95 -10.69 10.35
N SER A 331 -0.72 -11.95 9.92
CA SER A 331 0.44 -12.35 9.14
C SER A 331 0.06 -12.52 7.67
N GLN A 332 0.92 -12.04 6.77
CA GLN A 332 0.77 -12.29 5.34
C GLN A 332 1.62 -13.49 4.85
N LEU A 333 2.39 -14.10 5.75
CA LEU A 333 3.15 -15.30 5.42
C LEU A 333 2.22 -16.50 5.16
N PRO A 334 2.51 -17.36 4.17
CA PRO A 334 1.70 -18.54 3.88
C PRO A 334 1.63 -19.50 5.09
N LEU A 335 0.48 -20.15 5.25
CA LEU A 335 0.32 -21.22 6.22
C LEU A 335 0.98 -22.48 5.67
N GLU A 336 1.96 -23.02 6.40
CA GLU A 336 2.58 -24.31 6.07
C GLU A 336 1.56 -25.45 6.18
N GLY A 337 1.46 -26.29 5.17
CA GLY A 337 0.48 -27.39 5.12
C GLY A 337 -0.98 -26.93 4.93
N GLY A 338 -1.20 -25.69 4.46
CA GLY A 338 -2.52 -25.22 4.08
C GLY A 338 -3.15 -26.11 2.98
N VAL A 339 -4.50 -26.15 2.95
CA VAL A 339 -5.23 -26.92 1.94
C VAL A 339 -5.06 -26.24 0.58
N PRO A 340 -4.47 -26.88 -0.43
CA PRO A 340 -4.32 -26.30 -1.75
C PRO A 340 -5.69 -26.16 -2.43
N LEU A 341 -5.89 -25.06 -3.15
CA LEU A 341 -7.10 -24.83 -3.91
C LEU A 341 -7.21 -25.86 -5.04
N THR A 342 -8.41 -26.31 -5.30
CA THR A 342 -8.76 -27.13 -6.47
C THR A 342 -10.03 -26.56 -7.09
N ALA A 343 -9.99 -26.30 -8.38
CA ALA A 343 -11.13 -25.77 -9.10
C ALA A 343 -12.26 -26.81 -9.21
N PRO A 344 -13.51 -26.43 -8.91
CA PRO A 344 -14.67 -27.21 -9.30
C PRO A 344 -14.70 -27.41 -10.82
N GLU A 345 -15.05 -28.61 -11.30
CA GLU A 345 -15.04 -28.91 -12.74
C GLU A 345 -15.89 -27.96 -13.58
N THR A 346 -16.99 -27.47 -13.01
CA THR A 346 -17.90 -26.52 -13.66
C THR A 346 -17.30 -25.13 -13.85
N LEU A 347 -16.26 -24.77 -13.09
CA LEU A 347 -15.60 -23.46 -13.07
C LEU A 347 -14.13 -23.55 -13.50
N ALA A 348 -13.67 -24.76 -13.75
CA ALA A 348 -12.30 -24.98 -14.17
C ALA A 348 -12.05 -24.41 -15.56
N GLN A 349 -11.07 -23.55 -15.66
CA GLN A 349 -10.59 -22.98 -16.91
C GLN A 349 -9.09 -23.24 -17.05
N THR A 350 -8.62 -23.30 -18.28
CA THR A 350 -7.21 -23.47 -18.58
C THR A 350 -6.71 -22.27 -19.37
N VAL A 351 -5.63 -21.67 -18.89
CA VAL A 351 -5.00 -20.49 -19.50
C VAL A 351 -3.57 -20.81 -19.89
N GLN A 352 -3.06 -20.13 -20.93
CA GLN A 352 -1.67 -20.23 -21.36
C GLN A 352 -0.92 -18.99 -20.89
N LEU A 353 0.09 -19.18 -20.04
CA LEU A 353 0.92 -18.10 -19.49
C LEU A 353 2.32 -18.10 -20.12
N PRO A 354 2.99 -16.93 -20.13
CA PRO A 354 4.31 -16.78 -20.77
C PRO A 354 5.39 -17.72 -20.21
N HIS A 355 5.39 -17.91 -18.89
CA HIS A 355 6.44 -18.66 -18.20
C HIS A 355 5.94 -19.91 -17.47
N ALA A 356 4.79 -19.85 -16.84
CA ALA A 356 4.18 -21.00 -16.16
C ALA A 356 3.57 -22.02 -17.14
N GLY A 357 3.43 -21.65 -18.43
CA GLY A 357 2.83 -22.53 -19.45
C GLY A 357 1.33 -22.71 -19.26
N VAL A 358 0.85 -23.93 -19.40
CA VAL A 358 -0.57 -24.26 -19.25
C VAL A 358 -0.94 -24.36 -17.78
N VAL A 359 -1.87 -23.52 -17.33
CA VAL A 359 -2.33 -23.45 -15.93
C VAL A 359 -3.84 -23.67 -15.87
N ARG A 360 -4.28 -24.63 -15.05
CA ARG A 360 -5.68 -24.85 -14.72
C ARG A 360 -6.05 -24.15 -13.42
N GLY A 361 -7.27 -23.61 -13.32
CA GLY A 361 -7.75 -22.92 -12.12
C GLY A 361 -9.22 -22.57 -12.17
N THR A 362 -9.70 -21.93 -11.11
CA THR A 362 -11.06 -21.42 -11.01
C THR A 362 -11.14 -20.02 -11.63
N ALA A 363 -11.97 -19.85 -12.65
CA ALA A 363 -12.33 -18.54 -13.17
C ALA A 363 -13.65 -18.05 -12.54
N ILE A 364 -13.64 -16.83 -12.01
CA ILE A 364 -14.84 -16.15 -11.49
C ILE A 364 -15.31 -15.15 -12.55
N PRO A 365 -16.44 -15.39 -13.21
CA PRO A 365 -16.93 -14.51 -14.26
C PRO A 365 -17.44 -13.16 -13.70
N ALA A 366 -17.57 -12.18 -14.59
CA ALA A 366 -18.25 -10.92 -14.28
C ALA A 366 -19.71 -11.20 -13.90
N GLY A 367 -20.24 -10.39 -12.99
CA GLY A 367 -21.61 -10.52 -12.46
C GLY A 367 -21.65 -10.49 -10.94
N VAL A 368 -22.68 -11.09 -10.39
CA VAL A 368 -22.89 -11.19 -8.94
C VAL A 368 -22.53 -12.58 -8.47
N THR A 369 -21.43 -12.70 -7.74
CA THR A 369 -20.95 -13.97 -7.16
C THR A 369 -21.17 -13.95 -5.64
N VAL A 370 -21.88 -14.94 -5.14
CA VAL A 370 -22.06 -15.18 -3.70
C VAL A 370 -21.11 -16.27 -3.22
N ILE A 371 -20.37 -16.02 -2.16
CA ILE A 371 -19.51 -16.98 -1.48
C ILE A 371 -20.17 -17.36 -0.15
N ALA A 372 -20.80 -18.52 -0.12
CA ALA A 372 -21.52 -19.05 1.05
C ALA A 372 -20.68 -20.11 1.78
N GLY A 373 -21.20 -20.62 2.89
CA GLY A 373 -20.58 -21.71 3.67
C GLY A 373 -20.61 -21.45 5.17
N GLY A 374 -20.31 -22.46 5.97
CA GLY A 374 -20.29 -22.39 7.43
C GLY A 374 -19.24 -21.43 8.01
N GLY A 375 -19.34 -21.13 9.29
CA GLY A 375 -18.30 -20.39 10.01
C GLY A 375 -16.96 -21.15 9.97
N TYR A 376 -15.86 -20.42 9.81
CA TYR A 376 -14.47 -20.96 9.76
C TYR A 376 -14.16 -21.90 8.59
N HIS A 377 -14.97 -21.98 7.56
CA HIS A 377 -14.73 -22.80 6.36
C HIS A 377 -13.84 -22.11 5.29
N GLY A 378 -13.35 -20.90 5.54
CA GLY A 378 -12.40 -20.22 4.67
C GLY A 378 -12.98 -19.16 3.72
N LYS A 379 -14.26 -18.76 3.86
CA LYS A 379 -14.91 -17.72 3.03
C LYS A 379 -14.13 -16.42 2.97
N SER A 380 -13.86 -15.81 4.12
CA SER A 380 -13.08 -14.55 4.20
C SER A 380 -11.62 -14.74 3.76
N THR A 381 -11.06 -15.95 3.90
CA THR A 381 -9.73 -16.28 3.38
C THR A 381 -9.71 -16.24 1.85
N LEU A 382 -10.73 -16.83 1.21
CA LEU A 382 -10.89 -16.77 -0.25
C LEU A 382 -11.07 -15.33 -0.73
N LEU A 383 -11.99 -14.57 -0.13
CA LEU A 383 -12.23 -13.17 -0.48
C LEU A 383 -10.97 -12.31 -0.29
N ASN A 384 -10.23 -12.50 0.80
CA ASN A 384 -8.98 -11.80 1.04
C ASN A 384 -7.88 -12.18 0.04
N ALA A 385 -7.82 -13.43 -0.42
CA ALA A 385 -6.90 -13.83 -1.47
C ALA A 385 -7.24 -13.13 -2.80
N ILE A 386 -8.52 -13.08 -3.15
CA ILE A 386 -9.02 -12.33 -4.32
C ILE A 386 -8.70 -10.84 -4.16
N ALA A 387 -8.96 -10.23 -3.00
CA ALA A 387 -8.66 -8.82 -2.77
C ALA A 387 -7.17 -8.47 -2.88
N ARG A 388 -6.27 -9.45 -2.61
CA ARG A 388 -4.81 -9.29 -2.76
C ARG A 388 -4.32 -9.64 -4.16
N GLY A 389 -5.08 -10.42 -4.94
CA GLY A 389 -4.78 -10.79 -6.32
C GLY A 389 -4.72 -9.62 -7.30
N ILE A 390 -5.01 -8.39 -6.87
CA ILE A 390 -4.73 -7.16 -7.62
C ILE A 390 -3.23 -6.88 -7.79
N TYR A 391 -2.37 -7.54 -7.01
CA TYR A 391 -0.92 -7.42 -7.05
C TYR A 391 -0.27 -8.77 -7.31
N PRO A 392 0.84 -8.82 -8.04
CA PRO A 392 1.65 -10.04 -8.13
C PRO A 392 2.30 -10.36 -6.80
N HIS A 393 2.39 -11.65 -6.47
CA HIS A 393 3.01 -12.17 -5.25
C HIS A 393 4.38 -12.76 -5.52
N ILE A 394 5.28 -12.73 -4.53
CA ILE A 394 6.64 -13.30 -4.66
C ILE A 394 6.60 -14.82 -4.83
N PRO A 395 7.62 -15.42 -5.47
CA PRO A 395 7.77 -16.86 -5.53
C PRO A 395 7.77 -17.52 -4.14
N GLY A 396 7.00 -18.59 -3.97
CA GLY A 396 6.86 -19.31 -2.70
C GLY A 396 5.79 -18.75 -1.76
N ASP A 397 5.06 -17.69 -2.17
CA ASP A 397 3.94 -17.16 -1.38
C ASP A 397 2.68 -18.05 -1.45
N GLY A 398 2.53 -18.84 -2.51
CA GLY A 398 1.38 -19.70 -2.76
C GLY A 398 0.19 -19.00 -3.40
N ARG A 399 0.26 -17.67 -3.65
CA ARG A 399 -0.74 -16.88 -4.38
C ARG A 399 -0.20 -16.28 -5.68
N GLU A 400 0.92 -16.79 -6.19
CA GLU A 400 1.60 -16.27 -7.37
C GLU A 400 0.70 -16.19 -8.59
N LEU A 401 -0.19 -17.19 -8.73
CA LEU A 401 -1.14 -17.31 -9.84
C LEU A 401 -2.59 -17.11 -9.36
N VAL A 402 -2.79 -16.21 -8.39
CA VAL A 402 -4.08 -15.67 -8.01
C VAL A 402 -4.13 -14.25 -8.53
N ALA A 403 -4.95 -14.00 -9.54
CA ALA A 403 -5.10 -12.69 -10.16
C ALA A 403 -6.54 -12.17 -10.03
N THR A 404 -6.67 -10.88 -9.86
CA THR A 404 -7.95 -10.15 -9.80
C THR A 404 -7.82 -8.89 -10.64
N VAL A 405 -8.93 -8.44 -11.21
CA VAL A 405 -8.96 -7.20 -12.00
C VAL A 405 -8.39 -6.03 -11.20
N PRO A 406 -7.55 -5.17 -11.82
CA PRO A 406 -6.86 -4.10 -11.09
C PRO A 406 -7.77 -3.13 -10.36
N GLU A 407 -8.98 -2.91 -10.86
CA GLU A 407 -9.98 -1.99 -10.30
C GLU A 407 -10.90 -2.66 -9.25
N ALA A 408 -10.54 -3.83 -8.72
CA ALA A 408 -11.27 -4.40 -7.60
C ALA A 408 -11.03 -3.60 -6.31
N MET A 409 -12.12 -3.34 -5.57
CA MET A 409 -12.11 -2.65 -4.28
C MET A 409 -12.91 -3.41 -3.24
N ALA A 410 -12.28 -3.70 -2.10
CA ALA A 410 -13.02 -4.20 -0.95
C ALA A 410 -13.66 -3.03 -0.20
N VAL A 411 -14.96 -3.12 0.02
CA VAL A 411 -15.78 -2.09 0.69
C VAL A 411 -16.36 -2.65 1.97
N ARG A 412 -16.21 -1.90 3.06
CA ARG A 412 -16.73 -2.25 4.38
C ARG A 412 -17.36 -1.04 5.07
N ALA A 413 -18.12 -1.27 6.11
CA ALA A 413 -18.61 -0.22 6.98
C ALA A 413 -17.43 0.41 7.75
N ALA A 414 -17.39 1.74 7.83
CA ALA A 414 -16.37 2.51 8.53
C ALA A 414 -17.06 3.61 9.36
N ASP A 415 -17.56 3.21 10.54
CA ASP A 415 -18.21 4.13 11.46
C ASP A 415 -17.32 5.32 11.81
N GLY A 416 -17.89 6.50 11.82
CA GLY A 416 -17.19 7.71 12.21
C GLY A 416 -16.33 8.35 11.13
N ARG A 417 -16.22 7.80 9.90
CA ARG A 417 -15.51 8.46 8.82
C ARG A 417 -16.24 9.70 8.30
N ALA A 418 -15.50 10.62 7.71
CA ALA A 418 -16.10 11.74 6.97
C ALA A 418 -16.66 11.28 5.62
N VAL A 419 -17.73 11.91 5.20
CA VAL A 419 -18.31 11.84 3.84
C VAL A 419 -18.55 13.26 3.38
N THR A 420 -18.16 13.63 2.17
CA THR A 420 -18.23 15.02 1.70
C THR A 420 -18.80 15.10 0.29
N GLY A 421 -20.01 15.66 0.16
CA GLY A 421 -20.67 15.96 -1.11
C GLY A 421 -20.98 14.72 -1.96
N VAL A 422 -21.25 13.58 -1.35
CA VAL A 422 -21.52 12.31 -2.07
C VAL A 422 -23.00 12.16 -2.37
N ASP A 423 -23.32 11.77 -3.60
CA ASP A 423 -24.70 11.42 -3.98
C ASP A 423 -25.05 10.03 -3.44
N LEU A 424 -25.87 9.99 -2.40
CA LEU A 424 -26.32 8.76 -1.74
C LEU A 424 -27.73 8.30 -2.17
N ARG A 425 -28.39 9.00 -3.08
CA ARG A 425 -29.77 8.67 -3.50
C ARG A 425 -29.99 7.23 -3.95
N PRO A 426 -29.03 6.53 -4.56
CA PRO A 426 -29.22 5.10 -4.87
C PRO A 426 -29.48 4.24 -3.64
N PHE A 427 -28.98 4.62 -2.47
CA PHE A 427 -29.05 3.85 -1.23
C PHE A 427 -29.82 4.55 -0.10
N ILE A 428 -29.94 5.88 -0.13
CA ILE A 428 -30.59 6.67 0.92
C ILE A 428 -31.52 7.68 0.28
N SER A 429 -32.84 7.42 0.36
CA SER A 429 -33.83 8.24 -0.30
C SER A 429 -34.11 9.57 0.40
N HIS A 430 -34.04 9.59 1.74
CA HIS A 430 -34.29 10.78 2.57
C HIS A 430 -33.60 10.60 3.93
N LEU A 431 -33.46 11.67 4.68
CA LEU A 431 -32.87 11.67 6.02
C LEU A 431 -33.91 12.19 7.03
N PRO A 432 -34.56 11.33 7.81
CA PRO A 432 -35.58 11.75 8.78
C PRO A 432 -35.05 12.80 9.77
N GLY A 433 -35.77 13.92 9.90
CA GLY A 433 -35.44 14.98 10.86
C GLY A 433 -34.19 15.78 10.56
N ARG A 434 -33.68 15.74 9.33
CA ARG A 434 -32.51 16.54 8.87
C ARG A 434 -32.84 17.18 7.53
N ASP A 435 -32.52 18.47 7.39
CA ASP A 435 -32.59 19.20 6.11
C ASP A 435 -31.32 18.90 5.26
N ALA A 436 -30.88 17.64 5.24
CA ALA A 436 -29.70 17.23 4.48
C ALA A 436 -30.15 16.60 3.15
N ASP A 437 -29.58 17.11 2.05
CA ASP A 437 -29.84 16.59 0.70
C ASP A 437 -29.04 15.30 0.47
N PRO A 438 -29.68 14.15 0.21
CA PRO A 438 -28.97 12.92 -0.14
C PRO A 438 -28.16 13.02 -1.43
N ALA A 439 -28.47 13.97 -2.32
CA ALA A 439 -27.72 14.18 -3.57
C ALA A 439 -26.33 14.81 -3.34
N GLN A 440 -26.15 15.51 -2.21
CA GLN A 440 -24.89 16.18 -1.84
C GLN A 440 -24.56 15.93 -0.36
N PHE A 441 -24.67 14.68 0.06
CA PHE A 441 -24.54 14.33 1.45
C PHE A 441 -23.16 14.64 2.03
N THR A 442 -23.17 15.35 3.16
CA THR A 442 -21.95 15.73 3.87
C THR A 442 -22.12 15.48 5.37
N THR A 443 -21.18 14.77 5.97
CA THR A 443 -21.08 14.57 7.42
C THR A 443 -19.63 14.37 7.86
N ALA A 444 -19.30 14.85 9.05
CA ALA A 444 -17.98 14.57 9.65
C ALA A 444 -17.92 13.20 10.34
N ASN A 445 -19.09 12.53 10.54
CA ASN A 445 -19.21 11.31 11.33
C ASN A 445 -20.35 10.44 10.78
N ALA A 446 -20.06 9.64 9.77
CA ALA A 446 -21.01 8.77 9.13
C ALA A 446 -21.28 7.50 9.97
N SER A 447 -22.52 6.99 9.92
CA SER A 447 -22.83 5.64 10.41
C SER A 447 -22.26 4.57 9.47
N GLY A 448 -22.21 3.32 9.90
CA GLY A 448 -21.72 2.19 9.09
C GLY A 448 -22.43 2.08 7.74
N SER A 449 -23.76 2.14 7.72
CA SER A 449 -24.54 2.10 6.47
C SER A 449 -24.23 3.28 5.55
N THR A 450 -24.18 4.48 6.10
CA THR A 450 -23.89 5.70 5.35
C THR A 450 -22.48 5.68 4.80
N SER A 451 -21.49 5.28 5.60
CA SER A 451 -20.09 5.19 5.18
C SER A 451 -19.87 4.14 4.10
N GLN A 452 -20.57 3.01 4.19
CA GLN A 452 -20.49 1.95 3.20
C GLN A 452 -21.18 2.36 1.89
N ALA A 453 -22.38 2.93 1.95
CA ALA A 453 -23.07 3.48 0.79
C ALA A 453 -22.21 4.54 0.09
N ALA A 454 -21.61 5.45 0.87
CA ALA A 454 -20.70 6.44 0.33
C ALA A 454 -19.46 5.81 -0.32
N SER A 455 -18.87 4.76 0.28
CA SER A 455 -17.70 4.08 -0.32
C SER A 455 -18.04 3.42 -1.67
N ILE A 456 -19.24 2.85 -1.82
CA ILE A 456 -19.69 2.32 -3.11
C ILE A 456 -19.82 3.45 -4.13
N MET A 457 -20.52 4.55 -3.80
CA MET A 457 -20.71 5.67 -4.73
C MET A 457 -19.40 6.37 -5.09
N GLU A 458 -18.51 6.56 -4.13
CA GLU A 458 -17.17 7.09 -4.31
C GLU A 458 -16.33 6.20 -5.25
N SER A 459 -16.43 4.87 -5.12
CA SER A 459 -15.74 3.95 -6.02
C SER A 459 -16.22 4.10 -7.46
N LEU A 460 -17.54 4.24 -7.68
CA LEU A 460 -18.12 4.48 -8.99
C LEU A 460 -17.64 5.80 -9.61
N GLU A 461 -17.51 6.85 -8.81
CA GLU A 461 -16.97 8.14 -9.28
C GLU A 461 -15.49 8.01 -9.70
N LEU A 462 -14.69 7.25 -8.92
CA LEU A 462 -13.26 7.05 -9.20
C LEU A 462 -13.03 6.22 -10.45
N TRP A 463 -13.82 5.18 -10.64
CA TRP A 463 -13.71 4.31 -11.81
C TRP A 463 -14.23 4.98 -13.09
N GLY A 464 -15.25 5.81 -12.98
CA GLY A 464 -15.93 6.38 -14.14
C GLY A 464 -16.63 5.29 -14.97
N GLN A 465 -16.06 4.93 -16.12
CA GLN A 465 -16.52 3.84 -16.98
C GLN A 465 -15.37 2.83 -17.18
N PRO A 466 -15.10 1.96 -16.21
CA PRO A 466 -14.03 0.99 -16.34
C PRO A 466 -14.41 -0.10 -17.34
N ALA A 467 -13.41 -0.67 -18.02
CA ALA A 467 -13.61 -1.86 -18.82
C ALA A 467 -14.12 -3.02 -17.94
N GLN A 468 -13.63 -3.10 -16.70
CA GLN A 468 -14.03 -4.08 -15.71
C GLN A 468 -13.64 -3.62 -14.30
N ALA A 469 -14.59 -3.66 -13.38
CA ALA A 469 -14.35 -3.37 -11.96
C ALA A 469 -15.19 -4.29 -11.07
N ALA A 470 -14.77 -4.43 -9.82
CA ALA A 470 -15.45 -5.29 -8.87
C ALA A 470 -15.51 -4.71 -7.45
N LEU A 471 -16.66 -4.86 -6.81
CA LEU A 471 -16.85 -4.66 -5.37
C LEU A 471 -16.65 -6.01 -4.65
N LEU A 472 -15.82 -5.99 -3.62
CA LEU A 472 -15.58 -7.15 -2.75
C LEU A 472 -16.15 -6.85 -1.37
N LEU A 473 -17.11 -7.66 -0.92
CA LEU A 473 -17.89 -7.41 0.29
C LEU A 473 -17.85 -8.65 1.20
N ASP A 474 -17.66 -8.43 2.49
CA ASP A 474 -17.76 -9.47 3.52
C ASP A 474 -18.86 -9.07 4.51
N GLU A 475 -19.91 -9.91 4.64
CA GLU A 475 -21.04 -9.65 5.53
C GLU A 475 -20.59 -9.26 6.93
N ASP A 476 -19.55 -9.91 7.46
CA ASP A 476 -19.04 -9.68 8.81
C ASP A 476 -18.45 -8.26 9.02
N THR A 477 -18.06 -7.58 7.94
CA THR A 477 -17.49 -6.23 7.99
C THR A 477 -18.36 -5.15 7.37
N CYS A 478 -19.55 -5.52 6.94
CA CYS A 478 -20.51 -4.64 6.28
C CYS A 478 -21.67 -4.25 7.21
N ALA A 479 -22.35 -3.16 6.89
CA ALA A 479 -23.58 -2.78 7.58
C ALA A 479 -24.74 -3.64 7.08
N THR A 480 -25.27 -4.52 7.93
CA THR A 480 -26.31 -5.48 7.56
C THR A 480 -27.52 -4.84 6.92
N ASN A 481 -28.00 -3.70 7.45
CA ASN A 481 -29.18 -2.99 6.93
C ASN A 481 -28.95 -2.34 5.55
N LEU A 482 -27.70 -2.10 5.16
CA LEU A 482 -27.36 -1.69 3.79
C LEU A 482 -27.24 -2.91 2.87
N LEU A 483 -26.82 -4.07 3.38
CA LEU A 483 -26.74 -5.26 2.53
C LEU A 483 -28.10 -5.84 2.24
N ILE A 484 -28.89 -6.07 3.27
CA ILE A 484 -30.16 -6.80 3.20
C ILE A 484 -31.27 -6.15 4.05
N ARG A 485 -32.49 -6.46 3.70
CA ARG A 485 -33.66 -6.20 4.54
C ARG A 485 -34.61 -7.38 4.41
N ASP A 486 -34.72 -8.18 5.47
CA ASP A 486 -35.54 -9.37 5.45
C ASP A 486 -37.06 -9.06 5.26
N GLN A 487 -37.80 -10.05 4.77
CA GLN A 487 -39.21 -9.89 4.41
C GLN A 487 -40.08 -9.48 5.61
N ARG A 488 -39.78 -9.94 6.83
CA ARG A 488 -40.55 -9.60 8.04
C ARG A 488 -40.31 -8.14 8.43
N MET A 489 -39.08 -7.66 8.31
CA MET A 489 -38.76 -6.25 8.54
C MET A 489 -39.40 -5.35 7.48
N ARG A 490 -39.45 -5.79 6.22
CA ARG A 490 -40.18 -5.06 5.15
C ARG A 490 -41.69 -4.96 5.42
N ALA A 491 -42.28 -6.02 5.97
CA ALA A 491 -43.71 -6.02 6.35
C ALA A 491 -44.00 -5.15 7.59
N LEU A 492 -43.06 -5.07 8.53
CA LEU A 492 -43.22 -4.28 9.77
C LEU A 492 -43.02 -2.78 9.53
N VAL A 493 -42.00 -2.40 8.74
CA VAL A 493 -41.65 -1.00 8.45
C VAL A 493 -41.85 -0.76 6.97
N SER A 494 -42.82 0.10 6.63
CA SER A 494 -43.10 0.43 5.23
C SER A 494 -41.89 1.13 4.54
N SER A 495 -41.80 0.98 3.22
CA SER A 495 -40.73 1.61 2.41
C SER A 495 -40.72 3.15 2.51
N GLU A 496 -41.86 3.77 2.83
CA GLU A 496 -41.96 5.23 3.04
C GLU A 496 -41.24 5.71 4.32
N ARG A 497 -41.15 4.81 5.32
CA ARG A 497 -40.49 5.10 6.60
C ARG A 497 -39.02 4.65 6.66
N GLU A 498 -38.63 3.82 5.72
CA GLU A 498 -37.27 3.30 5.64
C GLU A 498 -36.49 4.04 4.57
N PRO A 499 -35.55 4.89 4.95
CA PRO A 499 -34.77 5.65 3.99
C PRO A 499 -33.72 4.81 3.25
N ILE A 500 -33.32 3.62 3.77
CA ILE A 500 -32.26 2.81 3.21
C ILE A 500 -32.83 1.81 2.19
N THR A 501 -32.32 1.89 0.97
CA THR A 501 -32.47 0.87 -0.06
C THR A 501 -31.30 -0.11 0.03
N PRO A 502 -31.53 -1.38 0.34
CA PRO A 502 -30.43 -2.32 0.50
C PRO A 502 -29.79 -2.68 -0.84
N LEU A 503 -28.51 -3.03 -0.79
CA LEU A 503 -27.68 -3.36 -1.96
C LEU A 503 -28.27 -4.52 -2.76
N VAL A 504 -28.88 -5.50 -2.10
CA VAL A 504 -29.52 -6.65 -2.77
C VAL A 504 -30.60 -6.21 -3.78
N ASP A 505 -31.24 -5.07 -3.57
CA ASP A 505 -32.27 -4.53 -4.49
C ASP A 505 -31.64 -3.74 -5.66
N ARG A 506 -30.35 -3.36 -5.57
CA ARG A 506 -29.63 -2.55 -6.56
C ARG A 506 -28.54 -3.32 -7.34
N ILE A 507 -28.11 -4.45 -6.82
CA ILE A 507 -26.89 -5.13 -7.28
C ILE A 507 -26.97 -5.58 -8.75
N ARG A 508 -28.14 -6.05 -9.22
CA ARG A 508 -28.36 -6.42 -10.62
C ARG A 508 -28.30 -5.22 -11.56
N ALA A 509 -28.91 -4.08 -11.14
CA ALA A 509 -28.85 -2.85 -11.91
C ALA A 509 -27.43 -2.28 -11.94
N LEU A 510 -26.70 -2.36 -10.83
CA LEU A 510 -25.29 -1.96 -10.74
C LEU A 510 -24.42 -2.73 -11.76
N HIS A 511 -24.59 -4.04 -11.84
CA HIS A 511 -23.85 -4.83 -12.83
C HIS A 511 -24.30 -4.52 -14.27
N ARG A 512 -25.60 -4.59 -14.54
CA ARG A 512 -26.14 -4.42 -15.88
C ARG A 512 -25.85 -3.05 -16.49
N GLU A 513 -25.95 -1.98 -15.70
CA GLU A 513 -25.85 -0.61 -16.21
C GLU A 513 -24.46 0.00 -16.08
N ARG A 514 -23.67 -0.53 -15.14
CA ARG A 514 -22.34 0.02 -14.84
C ARG A 514 -21.20 -0.95 -15.10
N GLY A 515 -21.49 -2.20 -15.44
CA GLY A 515 -20.49 -3.24 -15.64
C GLY A 515 -19.74 -3.63 -14.36
N ILE A 516 -20.21 -3.18 -13.18
CA ILE A 516 -19.56 -3.42 -11.91
C ILE A 516 -19.97 -4.80 -11.38
N SER A 517 -19.01 -5.70 -11.26
CA SER A 517 -19.21 -7.01 -10.65
C SER A 517 -19.21 -6.91 -9.13
N THR A 518 -19.83 -7.87 -8.47
CA THR A 518 -19.82 -7.93 -7.01
C THR A 518 -19.56 -9.35 -6.55
N LEU A 519 -18.50 -9.51 -5.71
CA LEU A 519 -18.22 -10.73 -4.99
C LEU A 519 -18.57 -10.49 -3.52
N ILE A 520 -19.53 -11.25 -3.00
CA ILE A 520 -20.01 -11.06 -1.64
C ILE A 520 -19.95 -12.36 -0.83
N VAL A 521 -19.30 -12.30 0.32
CA VAL A 521 -19.33 -13.37 1.33
C VAL A 521 -20.60 -13.23 2.14
N MET A 522 -21.39 -14.30 2.18
CA MET A 522 -22.66 -14.37 2.95
C MET A 522 -22.66 -15.62 3.85
N GLY A 523 -23.02 -15.42 5.10
CA GLY A 523 -23.14 -16.49 6.10
C GLY A 523 -24.53 -16.59 6.72
N GLY A 524 -25.25 -15.46 6.78
CA GLY A 524 -26.49 -15.34 7.56
C GLY A 524 -27.78 -15.21 6.75
N SER A 525 -27.72 -14.86 5.46
CA SER A 525 -28.91 -14.60 4.67
C SER A 525 -28.88 -15.28 3.29
N GLY A 526 -30.01 -15.84 2.88
CA GLY A 526 -30.22 -16.38 1.53
C GLY A 526 -30.70 -15.35 0.50
N ASP A 527 -30.93 -14.09 0.87
CA ASP A 527 -31.55 -13.09 -0.01
C ASP A 527 -30.74 -12.80 -1.28
N TYR A 528 -29.44 -12.99 -1.23
CA TYR A 528 -28.57 -12.82 -2.39
C TYR A 528 -28.60 -13.98 -3.38
N LEU A 529 -29.12 -15.16 -3.01
CA LEU A 529 -29.19 -16.31 -3.90
C LEU A 529 -30.08 -16.04 -5.13
N ASP A 530 -31.15 -15.24 -4.94
CA ASP A 530 -32.09 -14.89 -6.03
C ASP A 530 -31.47 -13.92 -7.06
N VAL A 531 -30.49 -13.11 -6.64
CA VAL A 531 -29.84 -12.10 -7.49
C VAL A 531 -28.48 -12.52 -7.98
N ALA A 532 -27.96 -13.68 -7.53
CA ALA A 532 -26.65 -14.19 -7.90
C ALA A 532 -26.65 -14.81 -9.31
N ASP A 533 -25.62 -14.49 -10.07
CA ASP A 533 -25.27 -15.19 -11.30
C ASP A 533 -24.54 -16.50 -10.98
N GLN A 534 -23.72 -16.48 -9.91
CA GLN A 534 -22.94 -17.60 -9.43
C GLN A 534 -22.98 -17.72 -7.90
N VAL A 535 -23.06 -18.94 -7.41
CA VAL A 535 -23.00 -19.26 -5.97
C VAL A 535 -21.89 -20.28 -5.72
N LEU A 536 -20.92 -19.89 -4.90
CA LEU A 536 -19.79 -20.69 -4.46
C LEU A 536 -20.00 -21.07 -2.99
N ILE A 537 -19.65 -22.28 -2.62
CA ILE A 537 -19.63 -22.72 -1.23
C ILE A 537 -18.19 -23.04 -0.83
N MET A 538 -17.76 -22.49 0.29
CA MET A 538 -16.56 -22.96 0.99
C MET A 538 -16.97 -24.01 2.00
N ASP A 539 -16.51 -25.25 1.77
CA ASP A 539 -16.68 -26.37 2.70
C ASP A 539 -15.34 -26.94 3.10
N SER A 540 -14.99 -26.81 4.37
CA SER A 540 -13.73 -27.33 4.92
C SER A 540 -12.51 -26.93 4.07
N TYR A 541 -12.46 -25.64 3.70
CA TYR A 541 -11.44 -25.01 2.85
C TYR A 541 -11.42 -25.47 1.39
N ARG A 542 -12.43 -26.19 0.94
CA ARG A 542 -12.63 -26.59 -0.46
C ARG A 542 -13.69 -25.74 -1.12
N LEU A 543 -13.44 -25.37 -2.35
CA LEU A 543 -14.36 -24.58 -3.16
C LEU A 543 -15.31 -25.51 -3.93
N VAL A 544 -16.62 -25.24 -3.86
CA VAL A 544 -17.67 -25.99 -4.54
C VAL A 544 -18.56 -25.02 -5.30
N ASP A 545 -18.91 -25.34 -6.54
CA ASP A 545 -19.96 -24.62 -7.27
C ASP A 545 -21.34 -25.15 -6.84
N ALA A 546 -22.10 -24.28 -6.23
CA ALA A 546 -23.44 -24.56 -5.75
C ALA A 546 -24.52 -23.80 -6.54
N THR A 547 -24.19 -23.22 -7.69
CA THR A 547 -25.10 -22.38 -8.49
C THR A 547 -26.41 -23.11 -8.85
N ALA A 548 -26.31 -24.35 -9.32
CA ALA A 548 -27.50 -25.14 -9.66
C ALA A 548 -28.36 -25.48 -8.43
N GLN A 549 -27.71 -25.81 -7.30
CA GLN A 549 -28.39 -26.07 -6.03
C GLN A 549 -29.09 -24.82 -5.50
N ALA A 550 -28.42 -23.67 -5.54
CA ALA A 550 -29.00 -22.40 -5.13
C ALA A 550 -30.25 -22.04 -5.93
N ARG A 551 -30.22 -22.24 -7.26
CA ARG A 551 -31.40 -22.04 -8.12
C ARG A 551 -32.56 -22.95 -7.74
N GLN A 552 -32.31 -24.21 -7.37
CA GLN A 552 -33.34 -25.12 -6.87
C GLN A 552 -33.95 -24.65 -5.55
N VAL A 553 -33.12 -24.16 -4.62
CA VAL A 553 -33.61 -23.60 -3.34
C VAL A 553 -34.48 -22.39 -3.60
N CYS A 554 -34.06 -21.43 -4.44
CA CYS A 554 -34.84 -20.26 -4.80
C CYS A 554 -36.17 -20.63 -5.47
N ALA A 555 -36.19 -21.62 -6.36
CA ALA A 555 -37.42 -22.10 -7.00
C ALA A 555 -38.40 -22.74 -6.00
N SER A 556 -37.89 -23.41 -4.95
CA SER A 556 -38.71 -24.02 -3.91
C SER A 556 -39.21 -23.03 -2.85
N GLN A 557 -38.51 -21.91 -2.68
CA GLN A 557 -38.81 -20.86 -1.69
C GLN A 557 -38.69 -19.48 -2.34
N PRO A 558 -39.61 -19.12 -3.25
CA PRO A 558 -39.47 -17.90 -4.03
C PRO A 558 -39.56 -16.66 -3.12
N ARG A 559 -38.61 -15.74 -3.33
CA ARG A 559 -38.62 -14.41 -2.73
C ARG A 559 -39.46 -13.46 -3.59
N VAL A 560 -40.08 -12.47 -2.95
CA VAL A 560 -40.64 -11.32 -3.69
C VAL A 560 -39.52 -10.53 -4.32
N ASP A 561 -39.50 -10.39 -5.65
CA ASP A 561 -38.52 -9.57 -6.34
C ASP A 561 -38.72 -8.09 -6.02
N THR A 562 -37.75 -7.49 -5.36
CA THR A 562 -37.69 -6.08 -4.98
C THR A 562 -36.62 -5.32 -5.74
N SER A 563 -36.03 -5.96 -6.76
CA SER A 563 -34.96 -5.38 -7.57
C SER A 563 -35.41 -4.10 -8.26
N LEU A 564 -34.59 -3.08 -8.17
CA LEU A 564 -34.82 -1.80 -8.84
C LEU A 564 -34.18 -1.81 -10.24
N PRO A 565 -34.86 -1.19 -11.23
CA PRO A 565 -34.47 -1.36 -12.62
C PRO A 565 -33.26 -0.53 -13.02
N ASP A 566 -32.93 0.52 -12.28
CA ASP A 566 -31.92 1.51 -12.65
C ASP A 566 -30.87 1.73 -11.54
N PHE A 567 -29.68 2.17 -11.96
CA PHE A 567 -28.63 2.63 -11.07
C PHE A 567 -28.02 3.92 -11.62
N PRO A 568 -28.38 5.09 -11.05
CA PRO A 568 -27.89 6.38 -11.56
C PRO A 568 -26.37 6.53 -11.37
N LEU A 569 -25.73 7.25 -12.29
CA LEU A 569 -24.33 7.64 -12.13
C LEU A 569 -24.21 8.72 -11.04
N PRO A 570 -23.18 8.63 -10.19
CA PRO A 570 -22.89 9.71 -9.26
C PRO A 570 -22.48 10.97 -10.01
N ALA A 571 -22.88 12.12 -9.49
CA ALA A 571 -22.40 13.41 -9.98
C ALA A 571 -20.89 13.53 -9.70
N GLN A 572 -20.14 14.16 -10.64
CA GLN A 572 -18.73 14.46 -10.44
C GLN A 572 -18.57 15.55 -9.39
N ARG A 573 -17.71 15.31 -8.40
CA ARG A 573 -17.39 16.32 -7.40
C ARG A 573 -16.19 17.16 -7.83
N LEU A 574 -16.23 18.45 -7.49
CA LEU A 574 -15.16 19.41 -7.81
C LEU A 574 -14.43 19.81 -6.53
N PRO A 575 -13.38 19.08 -6.13
CA PRO A 575 -12.65 19.38 -4.90
C PRO A 575 -11.99 20.76 -4.95
N GLN A 576 -12.04 21.46 -3.83
CA GLN A 576 -11.36 22.73 -3.67
C GLN A 576 -10.38 22.72 -2.49
N ARG A 577 -9.41 23.60 -2.57
CA ARG A 577 -8.39 23.71 -1.53
C ARG A 577 -9.02 24.29 -0.25
N PRO A 578 -8.81 23.65 0.91
CA PRO A 578 -9.27 24.23 2.18
C PRO A 578 -8.64 25.62 2.44
N GLU A 579 -9.43 26.58 2.91
CA GLU A 579 -8.98 27.96 3.16
C GLU A 579 -7.97 28.11 4.30
N ALA A 580 -7.76 27.08 5.11
CA ALA A 580 -6.91 27.13 6.29
C ALA A 580 -5.45 27.46 5.95
N LYS A 581 -4.98 28.62 6.39
CA LYS A 581 -3.56 29.00 6.28
C LYS A 581 -2.70 28.02 7.07
N ARG A 582 -1.71 27.43 6.42
CA ARG A 582 -0.68 26.61 7.06
C ARG A 582 0.05 27.42 8.15
N ARG A 583 0.10 26.89 9.35
CA ARG A 583 0.96 27.39 10.43
C ARG A 583 1.98 26.32 10.78
N GLY A 584 3.25 26.58 10.53
CA GLY A 584 4.36 25.70 10.86
C GLY A 584 4.90 24.86 9.69
N PRO A 585 5.93 24.03 9.94
CA PRO A 585 6.57 23.20 8.91
C PRO A 585 5.62 22.13 8.38
N SER A 586 5.72 21.86 7.07
CA SER A 586 4.97 20.81 6.39
C SER A 586 5.42 19.43 6.90
N ARG A 587 4.45 18.60 7.29
CA ARG A 587 4.70 17.21 7.71
C ARG A 587 3.82 16.26 6.89
N THR A 588 4.46 15.27 6.28
CA THR A 588 3.77 14.19 5.56
C THR A 588 4.33 12.87 6.06
N ARG A 589 3.49 12.00 6.60
CA ARG A 589 3.87 10.71 7.17
C ARG A 589 2.78 9.67 6.93
N ALA A 590 3.17 8.42 6.97
CA ALA A 590 2.28 7.28 7.21
C ALA A 590 2.63 6.65 8.56
N LEU A 591 1.63 6.08 9.22
CA LEU A 591 1.76 5.29 10.44
C LEU A 591 1.22 3.89 10.11
N GLY A 592 2.10 3.01 9.65
CA GLY A 592 1.74 1.76 9.01
C GLY A 592 0.90 2.00 7.75
N THR A 593 0.03 1.04 7.43
CA THR A 593 -0.91 1.13 6.28
C THR A 593 -2.26 1.75 6.67
N GLN A 594 -2.45 2.14 7.93
CA GLN A 594 -3.78 2.48 8.47
C GLN A 594 -4.02 3.98 8.65
N ARG A 595 -2.96 4.77 8.85
CA ARG A 595 -3.11 6.21 9.11
C ARG A 595 -2.11 7.05 8.33
N LEU A 596 -2.59 8.17 7.82
CA LEU A 596 -1.78 9.19 7.17
C LEU A 596 -1.80 10.45 8.03
N VAL A 597 -0.69 11.18 8.04
CA VAL A 597 -0.57 12.44 8.77
C VAL A 597 -0.16 13.54 7.79
N LEU A 598 -1.03 14.53 7.63
CA LEU A 598 -0.80 15.75 6.86
C LEU A 598 -0.80 16.94 7.79
N ASP A 599 0.38 17.47 8.09
CA ASP A 599 0.60 18.55 9.05
C ASP A 599 0.12 18.17 10.48
N ARG A 600 -1.08 18.58 10.87
CA ARG A 600 -1.72 18.26 12.16
C ARG A 600 -2.95 17.35 12.01
N HIS A 601 -3.30 17.01 10.79
CA HIS A 601 -4.50 16.22 10.48
C HIS A 601 -4.13 14.76 10.27
N GLU A 602 -4.81 13.90 10.98
CA GLU A 602 -4.76 12.45 10.74
C GLU A 602 -5.91 12.05 9.82
N VAL A 603 -5.60 11.18 8.87
CA VAL A 603 -6.55 10.56 7.96
C VAL A 603 -6.52 9.06 8.22
N ASP A 604 -7.63 8.52 8.66
CA ASP A 604 -7.81 7.07 8.84
C ASP A 604 -8.08 6.44 7.48
N VAL A 605 -7.22 5.50 7.09
CA VAL A 605 -7.31 4.73 5.84
C VAL A 605 -7.32 3.22 6.09
N ALA A 606 -7.63 2.80 7.32
CA ALA A 606 -7.63 1.39 7.71
C ALA A 606 -8.63 0.54 6.92
N ASP A 607 -9.67 1.15 6.37
CA ASP A 607 -10.66 0.51 5.50
C ASP A 607 -10.27 0.53 4.00
N VAL A 608 -9.14 1.13 3.62
CA VAL A 608 -8.61 1.11 2.23
C VAL A 608 -7.74 -0.13 2.06
N SER A 609 -8.37 -1.24 1.69
CA SER A 609 -7.75 -2.57 1.65
C SER A 609 -6.64 -2.75 0.61
N GLY A 610 -6.57 -1.88 -0.40
CA GLY A 610 -5.52 -1.87 -1.42
C GLY A 610 -4.16 -1.38 -0.90
N LEU A 611 -4.11 -0.76 0.28
CA LEU A 611 -2.85 -0.34 0.91
C LEU A 611 -2.21 -1.52 1.64
N VAL A 612 -1.30 -2.21 0.96
CA VAL A 612 -0.64 -3.43 1.46
C VAL A 612 0.77 -3.18 2.00
N ASP A 613 1.34 -2.01 1.73
CA ASP A 613 2.71 -1.62 2.07
C ASP A 613 2.75 -0.22 2.69
N GLU A 614 3.59 -0.01 3.72
CA GLU A 614 3.74 1.32 4.36
C GLU A 614 4.24 2.39 3.38
N GLY A 615 5.04 2.00 2.40
CA GLY A 615 5.51 2.89 1.34
C GLY A 615 4.38 3.36 0.42
N GLN A 616 3.33 2.52 0.20
CA GLN A 616 2.12 2.94 -0.51
C GLN A 616 1.35 3.97 0.31
N ALA A 617 1.13 3.72 1.60
CA ALA A 617 0.47 4.67 2.48
C ALA A 617 1.22 6.01 2.53
N LEU A 618 2.55 5.99 2.57
CA LEU A 618 3.37 7.20 2.51
C LEU A 618 3.24 7.91 1.15
N ALA A 619 3.23 7.17 0.04
CA ALA A 619 3.03 7.72 -1.29
C ALA A 619 1.62 8.35 -1.45
N VAL A 620 0.58 7.70 -0.90
CA VAL A 620 -0.77 8.27 -0.83
C VAL A 620 -0.76 9.59 -0.04
N ALA A 621 -0.09 9.66 1.11
CA ALA A 621 0.00 10.90 1.88
C ALA A 621 0.65 12.04 1.08
N TRP A 622 1.69 11.75 0.28
CA TRP A 622 2.31 12.72 -0.61
C TRP A 622 1.44 13.07 -1.81
N ALA A 623 0.72 12.11 -2.39
CA ALA A 623 -0.26 12.35 -3.46
C ALA A 623 -1.40 13.25 -2.97
N LEU A 624 -1.94 12.99 -1.76
CA LEU A 624 -2.94 13.86 -1.12
C LEU A 624 -2.42 15.29 -0.95
N ARG A 625 -1.17 15.45 -0.53
CA ARG A 625 -0.55 16.76 -0.42
C ARG A 625 -0.46 17.46 -1.78
N ALA A 626 -0.03 16.75 -2.81
CA ALA A 626 0.05 17.29 -4.17
C ALA A 626 -1.33 17.71 -4.69
N LEU A 627 -2.37 16.88 -4.47
CA LEU A 627 -3.75 17.19 -4.84
C LEU A 627 -4.25 18.46 -4.14
N LEU A 628 -4.12 18.54 -2.81
CA LEU A 628 -4.53 19.69 -2.00
C LEU A 628 -3.80 20.99 -2.40
N GLU A 629 -2.53 20.92 -2.78
CA GLU A 629 -1.72 22.10 -3.07
C GLU A 629 -1.79 22.58 -4.51
N ARG A 630 -2.02 21.67 -5.47
CA ARG A 630 -1.82 21.96 -6.89
C ARG A 630 -3.04 21.68 -7.77
N HIS A 631 -3.92 20.74 -7.39
CA HIS A 631 -4.96 20.22 -8.28
C HIS A 631 -6.40 20.51 -7.81
N PHE A 632 -6.62 20.79 -6.53
CA PHE A 632 -7.94 21.12 -5.99
C PHE A 632 -8.21 22.60 -6.14
N ASP A 633 -8.84 22.97 -7.23
CA ASP A 633 -9.15 24.36 -7.64
C ASP A 633 -10.65 24.68 -7.62
N GLY A 634 -11.51 23.70 -7.25
CA GLY A 634 -12.96 23.83 -7.25
C GLY A 634 -13.59 23.80 -8.64
N ARG A 635 -12.84 23.46 -9.69
CA ARG A 635 -13.28 23.38 -11.10
C ARG A 635 -12.92 22.05 -11.77
N THR A 636 -11.81 21.48 -11.37
CA THR A 636 -11.31 20.18 -11.86
C THR A 636 -11.98 19.07 -11.08
N SER A 637 -12.54 18.05 -11.75
CA SER A 637 -13.15 16.91 -11.07
C SER A 637 -12.12 16.06 -10.36
N LEU A 638 -12.55 15.29 -9.34
CA LEU A 638 -11.68 14.40 -8.59
C LEU A 638 -10.96 13.40 -9.52
N SER A 639 -11.69 12.80 -10.46
CA SER A 639 -11.11 11.86 -11.43
C SER A 639 -10.05 12.51 -12.33
N GLN A 640 -10.31 13.73 -12.81
CA GLN A 640 -9.34 14.50 -13.60
C GLN A 640 -8.09 14.88 -12.80
N ALA A 641 -8.26 15.30 -11.54
CA ALA A 641 -7.14 15.62 -10.66
C ALA A 641 -6.26 14.39 -10.38
N LEU A 642 -6.87 13.23 -10.17
CA LEU A 642 -6.18 11.95 -10.02
C LEU A 642 -5.44 11.54 -11.31
N ALA A 643 -6.05 11.72 -12.47
CA ALA A 643 -5.41 11.44 -13.76
C ALA A 643 -4.15 12.30 -13.99
N GLN A 644 -4.14 13.56 -13.51
CA GLN A 644 -2.94 14.40 -13.56
C GLN A 644 -1.82 13.87 -12.65
N VAL A 645 -2.16 13.36 -11.46
CA VAL A 645 -1.19 12.71 -10.57
C VAL A 645 -0.66 11.43 -11.23
N ALA A 646 -1.54 10.61 -11.83
CA ALA A 646 -1.16 9.41 -12.58
C ALA A 646 -0.14 9.72 -13.65
N LYS A 647 -0.48 10.67 -14.53
CA LYS A 647 0.41 11.07 -15.61
C LYS A 647 1.80 11.46 -15.10
N ARG A 648 1.88 12.21 -14.01
CA ARG A 648 3.18 12.56 -13.43
C ARG A 648 3.94 11.35 -12.88
N LEU A 649 3.22 10.39 -12.28
CA LEU A 649 3.81 9.13 -11.83
C LEU A 649 4.31 8.28 -13.00
N ASP A 650 3.64 8.33 -14.15
CA ASP A 650 4.05 7.63 -15.36
C ASP A 650 5.26 8.31 -16.03
N ASP A 651 5.27 9.65 -16.08
CA ASP A 651 6.32 10.43 -16.73
C ASP A 651 7.62 10.48 -15.92
N VAL A 652 7.55 10.55 -14.59
CA VAL A 652 8.68 10.86 -13.69
C VAL A 652 8.93 9.75 -12.65
N GLY A 653 8.00 8.81 -12.50
CA GLY A 653 8.03 7.80 -11.46
C GLY A 653 7.68 8.38 -10.08
N LEU A 654 8.07 7.66 -9.03
CA LEU A 654 7.78 8.04 -7.64
C LEU A 654 8.48 9.33 -7.19
N ASP A 655 9.45 9.83 -7.95
CA ASP A 655 10.09 11.12 -7.72
C ASP A 655 9.15 12.33 -7.97
N ALA A 656 8.02 12.08 -8.65
CA ALA A 656 6.93 13.05 -8.75
C ALA A 656 6.29 13.40 -7.40
N LEU A 657 6.46 12.53 -6.40
CA LEU A 657 5.90 12.64 -5.06
C LEU A 657 7.00 12.92 -4.02
N GLY A 658 6.76 13.87 -3.16
CA GLY A 658 7.55 14.01 -1.95
C GLY A 658 8.80 14.88 -2.05
N GLU A 659 9.82 14.47 -1.31
CA GLU A 659 11.14 15.10 -1.24
C GLU A 659 12.00 14.65 -2.43
N ALA A 660 13.12 15.33 -2.66
CA ALA A 660 14.11 14.88 -3.62
C ALA A 660 14.62 13.46 -3.25
N HIS A 661 14.65 12.58 -4.23
CA HIS A 661 15.13 11.20 -4.09
C HIS A 661 14.46 10.41 -2.95
N PRO A 662 13.13 10.24 -2.95
CA PRO A 662 12.44 9.51 -1.89
C PRO A 662 12.90 8.04 -1.87
N ALA A 663 13.25 7.52 -0.70
CA ALA A 663 13.80 6.17 -0.55
C ALA A 663 12.77 5.11 -0.13
N PHE A 664 11.58 5.53 0.31
CA PHE A 664 10.62 4.64 0.98
C PHE A 664 9.21 4.71 0.39
N LEU A 665 9.07 5.23 -0.83
CA LEU A 665 7.77 5.25 -1.51
C LEU A 665 7.55 3.95 -2.28
N VAL A 666 6.29 3.55 -2.34
CA VAL A 666 5.80 2.45 -3.18
C VAL A 666 4.60 2.96 -3.96
N ARG A 667 4.50 2.60 -5.24
CA ARG A 667 3.45 3.09 -6.13
C ARG A 667 2.07 2.65 -5.63
N PRO A 668 1.15 3.58 -5.31
CA PRO A 668 -0.21 3.26 -4.95
C PRO A 668 -1.09 3.14 -6.21
N ARG A 669 -2.21 2.44 -6.12
CA ARG A 669 -3.27 2.53 -7.13
C ARG A 669 -3.98 3.89 -6.98
N LEU A 670 -4.43 4.45 -8.09
CA LEU A 670 -5.16 5.73 -8.06
C LEU A 670 -6.47 5.66 -7.31
N VAL A 671 -7.15 4.52 -7.39
CA VAL A 671 -8.40 4.31 -6.65
C VAL A 671 -8.18 4.34 -5.13
N ASP A 672 -7.03 3.87 -4.65
CA ASP A 672 -6.68 3.96 -3.22
C ASP A 672 -6.31 5.41 -2.82
N VAL A 673 -5.69 6.18 -3.71
CA VAL A 673 -5.46 7.63 -3.50
C VAL A 673 -6.80 8.36 -3.41
N GLY A 674 -7.73 8.09 -4.33
CA GLY A 674 -9.06 8.67 -4.33
C GLY A 674 -9.88 8.27 -3.09
N ALA A 675 -9.79 7.00 -2.69
CA ALA A 675 -10.39 6.52 -1.45
C ALA A 675 -9.85 7.29 -0.23
N ALA A 676 -8.54 7.57 -0.18
CA ALA A 676 -7.95 8.37 0.90
C ALA A 676 -8.37 9.85 0.85
N VAL A 677 -8.56 10.46 -0.36
CA VAL A 677 -9.17 11.80 -0.49
C VAL A 677 -10.51 11.85 0.21
N ASN A 678 -11.33 10.84 0.01
CA ASN A 678 -12.69 10.75 0.57
C ASN A 678 -12.73 10.63 2.11
N ARG A 679 -11.59 10.41 2.75
CA ARG A 679 -11.46 10.33 4.21
C ARG A 679 -10.89 11.60 4.83
N LEU A 680 -10.59 12.61 4.01
CA LEU A 680 -10.14 13.91 4.48
C LEU A 680 -11.29 14.68 5.14
N ARG A 681 -11.25 14.88 6.46
CA ARG A 681 -12.26 15.69 7.20
C ARG A 681 -12.27 17.15 6.77
N SER A 682 -11.18 17.62 6.17
CA SER A 682 -11.04 18.98 5.66
C SER A 682 -11.40 19.12 4.20
N LEU A 683 -11.84 18.04 3.53
CA LEU A 683 -12.24 18.08 2.14
C LEU A 683 -13.42 19.05 1.97
N GLN A 684 -13.32 19.93 0.98
CA GLN A 684 -14.39 20.79 0.51
C GLN A 684 -14.62 20.50 -0.97
N VAL A 685 -15.87 20.43 -1.39
CA VAL A 685 -16.24 20.16 -2.77
C VAL A 685 -17.34 21.13 -3.21
N ASN A 686 -17.28 21.54 -4.45
CA ASN A 686 -18.38 22.19 -5.12
C ASN A 686 -19.25 21.12 -5.81
N PRO A 687 -20.55 21.33 -5.97
CA PRO A 687 -21.38 20.50 -6.84
C PRO A 687 -20.85 20.63 -8.29
N GLY A 688 -20.78 19.50 -8.99
CA GLY A 688 -20.37 19.43 -10.40
C GLY A 688 -21.49 19.72 -11.34
#